data_8a17b2b17404c3ee3847b604500f696b
#
_entry.id   8a17b2b17404c3ee3847b604500f696b
#
_cell.length_a   1.000
_cell.length_b   1.000
_cell.length_c   1.000
_cell.angle_alpha   90.00
_cell.angle_beta   90.00
_cell.angle_gamma   90.00
#
_symmetry.space_group_name_H-M   'P 1'
#
loop_
_entity.id
_entity.type
_entity.pdbx_description
1 polymer ?
#
loop_
_entity_poly.entity_id
_entity_poly.type
_entity_poly.pdbx_seq_one_letter_code
_entity_poly.pdbx_strand_id
1 'polypeptide(L)'
;MTHSVFIALLLFISFYSHGQVSTQDRHQDSPFNSSNLDSNTTPNADWNALYLSTLTHSPSRALNMLQTRYTGSTVYGDKLYLSSLLYQYMSHRDQPFYGIASNDSEYQAIEEAFISALMKDGQGQYEEAQQGFLTLLAKMQSRSDLTGRALLKYQLCRSLNEQAKYHQANYYCSALQSDLHNIADPVLPKFGTYRVIANNHHFRSDYQAALDTYLSLINVFPQGHDISGIYNDVGNLLKELKQYEKSAEYLKEALTLRESASDLMKAQVHHSLADLYLNQEQSDLAINHFQTARTLLSSSSHSYGIALTSLGLGKAYTQIRDYDLARGYLVNSLSASNELSNDVIRINAYLAISDMFEEQKLTTEALNYAQQALEVSEQVTRHKYIAQSLLQLSDIHQSLGDYQQAFYFYQRYSSIQMEARDIDNRLALEALGLTHAKYEQELESSFLTHQAKLDRVQIEKMEHQRWMYNIVVILLLCAASFTVLVNKTIRAKASIDAMTKAYGRTEIIRRIKRVRRCKGTDKQHVLVLLDLDKFKTINDEHGHPTGDRALVHISQQIRKHLMSDELFGRLGGEEFLIMLTDTKPSEVRERVEELHYAISSTVFLSESKKPLNVTASFAYLATSNALSDFDDLYSVLDQALYQAKSNGRNCIIDAYNEPID
;
A
#
# COMPACT_ATOMS: atom_id res chain seq x y z
N MET A 1 22.42 -6.05 -22.09
CA MET A 1 22.88 -4.79 -21.47
C MET A 1 21.85 -3.67 -21.52
N THR A 2 20.56 -3.90 -21.66
CA THR A 2 19.53 -2.87 -21.95
C THR A 2 18.25 -3.00 -21.09
N HIS A 3 18.24 -3.77 -20.00
CA HIS A 3 16.98 -4.17 -19.40
C HIS A 3 16.60 -3.50 -18.05
N SER A 4 17.53 -2.82 -17.39
CA SER A 4 17.22 -2.07 -16.15
C SER A 4 16.57 -0.71 -16.40
N VAL A 5 16.65 -0.19 -17.61
CA VAL A 5 16.05 1.10 -18.03
C VAL A 5 14.51 1.03 -18.05
N PHE A 6 13.91 -0.16 -18.07
CA PHE A 6 12.48 -0.33 -18.36
C PHE A 6 11.54 -0.21 -17.16
N ILE A 7 11.99 -0.50 -15.94
CA ILE A 7 11.15 -0.27 -14.74
C ILE A 7 11.12 1.22 -14.41
N ALA A 8 12.24 1.93 -14.58
CA ALA A 8 12.30 3.38 -14.51
C ALA A 8 11.43 4.04 -15.60
N LEU A 9 11.33 3.42 -16.78
CA LEU A 9 10.50 3.92 -17.87
C LEU A 9 9.00 3.83 -17.60
N LEU A 10 8.51 2.84 -16.85
CA LEU A 10 7.08 2.75 -16.51
C LEU A 10 6.62 3.85 -15.56
N LEU A 11 7.46 4.31 -14.66
CA LEU A 11 7.20 5.49 -13.83
C LEU A 11 7.45 6.81 -14.59
N PHE A 12 8.37 6.82 -15.57
CA PHE A 12 8.71 8.00 -16.37
C PHE A 12 7.85 8.16 -17.63
N ILE A 13 7.32 7.08 -18.23
CA ILE A 13 6.45 7.14 -19.42
C ILE A 13 5.12 7.82 -19.10
N SER A 14 4.64 7.80 -17.85
CA SER A 14 3.48 8.63 -17.48
C SER A 14 3.75 10.14 -17.58
N PHE A 15 5.01 10.56 -17.74
CA PHE A 15 5.39 11.94 -18.02
C PHE A 15 5.54 12.24 -19.52
N TYR A 16 5.71 11.24 -20.39
CA TYR A 16 6.12 11.47 -21.79
C TYR A 16 5.22 10.88 -22.87
N SER A 17 4.18 10.15 -22.54
CA SER A 17 3.26 9.65 -23.56
C SER A 17 2.13 10.63 -23.86
N HIS A 18 2.45 11.80 -24.36
CA HIS A 18 1.48 12.55 -25.17
C HIS A 18 1.54 12.01 -26.59
N GLY A 19 0.41 11.51 -27.05
CA GLY A 19 0.24 10.74 -28.24
C GLY A 19 0.86 11.36 -29.50
N GLN A 20 1.29 10.49 -30.39
CA GLN A 20 1.31 10.80 -31.81
C GLN A 20 -0.13 11.03 -32.24
N VAL A 21 -0.55 12.28 -32.26
CA VAL A 21 -1.77 12.69 -32.97
C VAL A 21 -1.43 12.75 -34.43
N SER A 22 -2.11 11.92 -35.23
CA SER A 22 -2.13 12.03 -36.66
C SER A 22 -2.53 13.46 -37.07
N THR A 23 -1.72 14.06 -37.90
CA THR A 23 -1.96 15.34 -38.52
C THR A 23 -3.24 15.30 -39.39
N GLN A 24 -4.35 15.80 -38.83
CA GLN A 24 -5.41 16.43 -39.63
C GLN A 24 -6.14 17.47 -38.79
N ASP A 25 -5.91 18.71 -39.15
CA ASP A 25 -6.69 19.93 -38.96
C ASP A 25 -7.62 20.08 -37.75
N ARG A 26 -7.20 20.95 -36.79
CA ARG A 26 -8.04 22.08 -36.36
C ARG A 26 -7.19 23.17 -35.71
N HIS A 27 -7.04 24.29 -36.44
CA HIS A 27 -6.73 25.58 -35.83
C HIS A 27 -7.81 25.93 -34.82
N GLN A 28 -7.44 25.92 -33.53
CA GLN A 28 -8.10 26.77 -32.53
C GLN A 28 -7.01 27.35 -31.64
N ASP A 29 -6.91 28.67 -31.71
CA ASP A 29 -5.99 29.50 -30.96
C ASP A 29 -6.10 29.23 -29.46
N SER A 30 -5.01 28.74 -28.84
CA SER A 30 -4.88 28.75 -27.40
C SER A 30 -4.42 30.15 -26.94
N PRO A 31 -4.96 30.71 -25.83
CA PRO A 31 -4.71 32.09 -25.44
C PRO A 31 -3.35 32.31 -24.75
N PHE A 32 -2.38 31.47 -24.96
CA PHE A 32 -1.01 31.69 -24.46
C PHE A 32 -0.16 32.41 -25.52
N ASN A 33 -0.10 33.72 -25.40
CA ASN A 33 0.75 34.61 -26.19
C ASN A 33 2.23 34.27 -25.90
N SER A 34 2.89 33.54 -26.79
CA SER A 34 4.23 32.93 -26.63
C SER A 34 5.41 33.89 -26.81
N SER A 35 5.21 35.20 -26.71
CA SER A 35 6.22 36.17 -27.18
C SER A 35 7.05 36.86 -26.09
N ASN A 36 6.78 36.69 -24.77
CA ASN A 36 7.56 37.38 -23.73
C ASN A 36 7.57 36.62 -22.38
N LEU A 37 7.92 35.35 -22.34
CA LEU A 37 8.28 34.69 -21.09
C LEU A 37 9.80 34.64 -21.00
N ASP A 38 10.36 35.57 -20.22
CA ASP A 38 11.78 35.57 -19.83
C ASP A 38 12.01 34.26 -19.04
N SER A 39 12.68 33.28 -19.68
CA SER A 39 12.80 31.91 -19.21
C SER A 39 13.44 31.78 -17.81
N ASN A 40 14.13 32.82 -17.34
CA ASN A 40 14.83 32.86 -16.06
C ASN A 40 13.97 33.37 -14.89
N THR A 41 12.85 34.04 -15.15
CA THR A 41 11.97 34.62 -14.11
C THR A 41 10.68 33.85 -13.91
N THR A 42 10.39 32.87 -14.80
CA THR A 42 9.20 32.04 -14.70
C THR A 42 9.29 31.07 -13.51
N PRO A 43 8.26 30.97 -12.64
CA PRO A 43 8.22 29.98 -11.57
C PRO A 43 8.50 28.57 -12.07
N ASN A 44 9.16 27.74 -11.25
CA ASN A 44 9.58 26.40 -11.67
C ASN A 44 8.41 25.51 -12.08
N ALA A 45 7.26 25.61 -11.40
CA ALA A 45 6.07 24.84 -11.75
C ALA A 45 5.56 25.15 -13.16
N ASP A 46 5.43 26.45 -13.51
CA ASP A 46 4.97 26.90 -14.81
C ASP A 46 5.99 26.58 -15.91
N TRP A 47 7.28 26.73 -15.59
CA TRP A 47 8.35 26.39 -16.53
C TRP A 47 8.39 24.89 -16.83
N ASN A 48 8.26 24.02 -15.81
CA ASN A 48 8.22 22.57 -15.99
C ASN A 48 7.02 22.15 -16.89
N ALA A 49 5.85 22.71 -16.65
CA ALA A 49 4.65 22.45 -17.48
C ALA A 49 4.86 22.87 -18.94
N LEU A 50 5.43 24.06 -19.14
CA LEU A 50 5.75 24.59 -20.47
C LEU A 50 6.83 23.75 -21.17
N TYR A 51 7.88 23.35 -20.45
CA TYR A 51 8.92 22.47 -20.98
C TYR A 51 8.34 21.14 -21.47
N LEU A 52 7.53 20.47 -20.65
CA LEU A 52 6.91 19.18 -20.99
C LEU A 52 5.99 19.29 -22.21
N SER A 53 5.14 20.31 -22.27
CA SER A 53 4.29 20.56 -23.44
C SER A 53 5.09 20.87 -24.71
N THR A 54 6.19 21.62 -24.56
CA THR A 54 7.08 21.95 -25.70
C THR A 54 7.84 20.73 -26.17
N LEU A 55 8.28 19.85 -25.26
CA LEU A 55 9.02 18.65 -25.60
C LEU A 55 8.25 17.70 -26.50
N THR A 56 6.93 17.61 -26.34
CA THR A 56 6.05 16.76 -27.17
C THR A 56 5.88 17.32 -28.59
N HIS A 57 5.76 18.64 -28.74
CA HIS A 57 5.45 19.29 -30.02
C HIS A 57 6.71 19.77 -30.78
N SER A 58 7.76 20.17 -30.05
CA SER A 58 8.98 20.72 -30.64
C SER A 58 10.22 20.40 -29.77
N PRO A 59 10.79 19.19 -29.91
CA PRO A 59 11.92 18.74 -29.11
C PRO A 59 13.13 19.67 -29.16
N SER A 60 13.46 20.24 -30.32
CA SER A 60 14.59 21.17 -30.47
C SER A 60 14.37 22.48 -29.71
N ARG A 61 13.12 22.97 -29.64
CA ARG A 61 12.77 24.15 -28.82
C ARG A 61 12.86 23.82 -27.33
N ALA A 62 12.41 22.65 -26.92
CA ALA A 62 12.53 22.18 -25.54
C ALA A 62 14.01 22.08 -25.11
N LEU A 63 14.88 21.57 -25.98
CA LEU A 63 16.32 21.56 -25.71
C LEU A 63 16.88 22.97 -25.49
N ASN A 64 16.52 23.93 -26.33
CA ASN A 64 16.95 25.31 -26.18
C ASN A 64 16.45 25.92 -24.86
N MET A 65 15.21 25.63 -24.46
CA MET A 65 14.66 26.04 -23.16
C MET A 65 15.47 25.47 -21.99
N LEU A 66 15.86 24.19 -22.04
CA LEU A 66 16.70 23.56 -21.02
C LEU A 66 18.06 24.26 -20.92
N GLN A 67 18.72 24.47 -22.06
CA GLN A 67 20.06 25.10 -22.12
C GLN A 67 20.02 26.54 -21.59
N THR A 68 18.99 27.30 -21.98
CA THR A 68 18.79 28.68 -21.52
C THR A 68 18.56 28.74 -19.99
N ARG A 69 17.69 27.87 -19.46
CA ARG A 69 17.42 27.80 -18.02
C ARG A 69 18.64 27.34 -17.23
N TYR A 70 19.38 26.35 -17.75
CA TYR A 70 20.63 25.87 -17.15
C TYR A 70 21.69 26.96 -17.03
N THR A 71 21.93 27.72 -18.11
CA THR A 71 22.92 28.81 -18.10
C THR A 71 22.53 29.99 -17.21
N GLY A 72 21.23 30.20 -17.01
CA GLY A 72 20.72 31.26 -16.13
C GLY A 72 20.64 30.87 -14.65
N SER A 73 20.76 29.60 -14.31
CA SER A 73 20.70 29.14 -12.91
C SER A 73 22.05 29.33 -12.21
N THR A 74 22.01 29.75 -10.95
CA THR A 74 23.18 29.90 -10.07
C THR A 74 23.25 28.88 -8.94
N VAL A 75 22.13 28.19 -8.64
CA VAL A 75 22.00 27.17 -7.60
C VAL A 75 22.43 25.83 -8.15
N TYR A 76 23.31 25.13 -7.46
CA TYR A 76 23.84 23.83 -7.92
C TYR A 76 22.72 22.79 -8.05
N GLY A 77 21.80 22.71 -7.06
CA GLY A 77 20.68 21.80 -7.11
C GLY A 77 19.77 22.01 -8.32
N ASP A 78 19.51 23.26 -8.69
CA ASP A 78 18.72 23.60 -9.88
C ASP A 78 19.41 23.15 -11.16
N LYS A 79 20.71 23.43 -11.26
CA LYS A 79 21.51 22.98 -12.40
C LYS A 79 21.55 21.47 -12.53
N LEU A 80 21.73 20.75 -11.41
CA LEU A 80 21.74 19.28 -11.42
C LEU A 80 20.39 18.70 -11.87
N TYR A 81 19.27 19.30 -11.46
CA TYR A 81 17.95 18.90 -11.95
C TYR A 81 17.85 19.09 -13.47
N LEU A 82 18.26 20.26 -13.98
CA LEU A 82 18.25 20.54 -15.41
C LEU A 82 19.20 19.61 -16.19
N SER A 83 20.36 19.29 -15.63
CA SER A 83 21.27 18.27 -16.17
C SER A 83 20.65 16.89 -16.24
N SER A 84 19.84 16.52 -15.23
CA SER A 84 19.10 15.25 -15.29
C SER A 84 18.10 15.20 -16.45
N LEU A 85 17.41 16.32 -16.73
CA LEU A 85 16.53 16.43 -17.90
C LEU A 85 17.30 16.40 -19.23
N LEU A 86 18.47 17.05 -19.29
CA LEU A 86 19.36 16.98 -20.46
C LEU A 86 19.87 15.56 -20.70
N TYR A 87 20.30 14.88 -19.63
CA TYR A 87 20.70 13.48 -19.70
C TYR A 87 19.57 12.60 -20.26
N GLN A 88 18.36 12.75 -19.75
CA GLN A 88 17.19 12.02 -20.25
C GLN A 88 16.90 12.34 -21.72
N TYR A 89 16.93 13.62 -22.08
CA TYR A 89 16.71 14.06 -23.46
C TYR A 89 17.70 13.42 -24.44
N MET A 90 18.99 13.36 -24.06
CA MET A 90 20.08 12.78 -24.88
C MET A 90 19.99 11.25 -24.91
N SER A 91 19.78 10.62 -23.77
CA SER A 91 19.68 9.16 -23.65
C SER A 91 18.54 8.59 -24.50
N HIS A 92 17.40 9.26 -24.60
CA HIS A 92 16.28 8.83 -25.47
C HIS A 92 16.61 8.90 -26.98
N ARG A 93 17.74 9.49 -27.34
CA ARG A 93 18.24 9.62 -28.72
C ARG A 93 19.51 8.86 -28.95
N ASP A 94 19.84 7.94 -28.03
CA ASP A 94 21.10 7.18 -28.05
C ASP A 94 22.35 8.06 -28.15
N GLN A 95 22.28 9.29 -27.58
CA GLN A 95 23.39 10.22 -27.55
C GLN A 95 24.04 10.22 -26.16
N PRO A 96 25.37 10.14 -26.06
CA PRO A 96 26.03 10.17 -24.79
C PRO A 96 25.97 11.60 -24.18
N PHE A 97 25.80 11.69 -22.88
CA PHE A 97 25.83 12.93 -22.11
C PHE A 97 26.56 12.71 -20.79
N TYR A 98 27.58 13.49 -20.54
CA TYR A 98 28.45 13.38 -19.35
C TYR A 98 28.47 14.65 -18.49
N GLY A 99 27.62 15.63 -18.79
CA GLY A 99 27.61 16.96 -18.19
C GLY A 99 27.94 18.08 -19.17
N ILE A 100 27.83 19.30 -18.71
CA ILE A 100 28.13 20.51 -19.50
C ILE A 100 29.44 21.10 -19.01
N ALA A 101 30.37 21.41 -19.93
CA ALA A 101 31.59 22.07 -19.59
C ALA A 101 31.34 23.41 -18.86
N SER A 102 31.91 23.58 -17.69
CA SER A 102 31.72 24.73 -16.81
C SER A 102 33.05 25.35 -16.42
N ASN A 103 33.08 26.69 -16.29
CA ASN A 103 34.24 27.40 -15.71
C ASN A 103 34.38 27.15 -14.19
N ASP A 104 33.31 26.63 -13.55
CA ASP A 104 33.33 26.19 -12.16
C ASP A 104 33.71 24.70 -12.10
N SER A 105 35.00 24.45 -11.86
CA SER A 105 35.56 23.09 -11.82
C SER A 105 34.98 22.23 -10.69
N GLU A 106 34.55 22.85 -9.59
CA GLU A 106 33.89 22.12 -8.48
C GLU A 106 32.49 21.66 -8.87
N TYR A 107 31.71 22.54 -9.50
CA TYR A 107 30.41 22.20 -10.01
C TYR A 107 30.48 21.13 -11.10
N GLN A 108 31.41 21.27 -12.03
CA GLN A 108 31.61 20.30 -13.11
C GLN A 108 31.86 18.89 -12.56
N ALA A 109 32.74 18.75 -11.56
CA ALA A 109 32.99 17.45 -10.92
C ALA A 109 31.76 16.87 -10.19
N ILE A 110 30.92 17.73 -9.63
CA ILE A 110 29.64 17.33 -9.00
C ILE A 110 28.63 16.86 -10.05
N GLU A 111 28.52 17.59 -11.16
CA GLU A 111 27.61 17.24 -12.27
C GLU A 111 28.01 15.93 -12.94
N GLU A 112 29.28 15.74 -13.25
CA GLU A 112 29.82 14.52 -13.84
C GLU A 112 29.57 13.31 -12.92
N ALA A 113 29.78 13.45 -11.61
CA ALA A 113 29.48 12.41 -10.63
C ALA A 113 27.99 12.09 -10.54
N PHE A 114 27.15 13.13 -10.63
CA PHE A 114 25.69 12.97 -10.61
C PHE A 114 25.16 12.24 -11.84
N ILE A 115 25.61 12.64 -13.03
CA ILE A 115 25.26 11.97 -14.30
C ILE A 115 25.78 10.53 -14.31
N SER A 116 27.00 10.29 -13.83
CA SER A 116 27.54 8.93 -13.69
C SER A 116 26.67 8.07 -12.76
N ALA A 117 26.21 8.62 -11.65
CA ALA A 117 25.30 7.90 -10.74
C ALA A 117 23.94 7.58 -11.41
N LEU A 118 23.36 8.53 -12.17
CA LEU A 118 22.15 8.30 -12.95
C LEU A 118 22.33 7.21 -14.03
N MET A 119 23.47 7.21 -14.71
CA MET A 119 23.81 6.17 -15.71
C MET A 119 23.88 4.79 -15.07
N LYS A 120 24.56 4.67 -13.93
CA LYS A 120 24.69 3.42 -13.19
C LYS A 120 23.34 2.91 -12.70
N ASP A 121 22.49 3.80 -12.16
CA ASP A 121 21.13 3.48 -11.74
C ASP A 121 20.31 2.93 -12.93
N GLY A 122 20.36 3.61 -14.08
CA GLY A 122 19.70 3.16 -15.30
C GLY A 122 20.24 1.84 -15.87
N GLN A 123 21.48 1.48 -15.59
CA GLN A 123 22.11 0.20 -15.98
C GLN A 123 21.87 -0.92 -14.96
N GLY A 124 21.19 -0.65 -13.85
CA GLY A 124 20.97 -1.61 -12.77
C GLY A 124 22.16 -1.80 -11.83
N GLN A 125 23.18 -0.97 -11.91
CA GLN A 125 24.33 -0.94 -11.00
C GLN A 125 23.96 -0.12 -9.74
N TYR A 126 22.94 -0.59 -9.03
CA TYR A 126 22.28 0.19 -7.99
C TYR A 126 23.15 0.53 -6.79
N GLU A 127 24.05 -0.36 -6.38
CA GLU A 127 24.92 -0.13 -5.23
C GLU A 127 25.90 1.00 -5.49
N GLU A 128 26.51 1.02 -6.68
CA GLU A 128 27.41 2.09 -7.09
C GLU A 128 26.68 3.42 -7.31
N ALA A 129 25.49 3.38 -7.89
CA ALA A 129 24.62 4.55 -8.04
C ALA A 129 24.25 5.15 -6.69
N GLN A 130 23.80 4.32 -5.74
CA GLN A 130 23.45 4.73 -4.39
C GLN A 130 24.62 5.36 -3.66
N GLN A 131 25.83 4.77 -3.74
CA GLN A 131 27.04 5.34 -3.16
C GLN A 131 27.36 6.70 -3.76
N GLY A 132 27.20 6.86 -5.07
CA GLY A 132 27.35 8.14 -5.76
C GLY A 132 26.38 9.20 -5.24
N PHE A 133 25.09 8.88 -5.16
CA PHE A 133 24.07 9.79 -4.62
C PHE A 133 24.32 10.18 -3.17
N LEU A 134 24.75 9.23 -2.31
CA LEU A 134 25.06 9.50 -0.91
C LEU A 134 26.27 10.44 -0.75
N THR A 135 27.30 10.22 -1.54
CA THR A 135 28.49 11.11 -1.54
C THR A 135 28.13 12.55 -1.93
N LEU A 136 27.27 12.68 -2.96
CA LEU A 136 26.77 13.97 -3.41
C LEU A 136 25.84 14.62 -2.39
N LEU A 137 24.99 13.83 -1.72
CA LEU A 137 24.10 14.32 -0.67
C LEU A 137 24.88 14.94 0.49
N ALA A 138 25.97 14.31 0.92
CA ALA A 138 26.88 14.87 1.93
C ALA A 138 27.48 16.21 1.49
N LYS A 139 27.89 16.33 0.20
CA LYS A 139 28.38 17.60 -0.37
C LYS A 139 27.28 18.69 -0.37
N MET A 140 26.06 18.39 -0.75
CA MET A 140 24.94 19.36 -0.73
C MET A 140 24.59 19.78 0.69
N GLN A 141 24.71 18.88 1.67
CA GLN A 141 24.53 19.21 3.09
C GLN A 141 25.58 20.21 3.58
N SER A 142 26.87 20.01 3.27
CA SER A 142 27.95 20.92 3.66
C SER A 142 27.82 22.30 3.02
N ARG A 143 27.18 22.40 1.86
CA ARG A 143 26.92 23.66 1.14
C ARG A 143 25.59 24.32 1.52
N SER A 144 24.80 23.71 2.38
CA SER A 144 23.44 24.18 2.73
C SER A 144 22.52 24.33 1.50
N ASP A 145 22.75 23.55 0.43
CA ASP A 145 21.92 23.55 -0.77
C ASP A 145 20.69 22.66 -0.58
N LEU A 146 19.57 23.30 -0.25
CA LEU A 146 18.29 22.62 -0.01
C LEU A 146 17.75 21.92 -1.26
N THR A 147 17.87 22.57 -2.42
CA THR A 147 17.38 22.02 -3.71
C THR A 147 18.20 20.81 -4.12
N GLY A 148 19.53 20.88 -4.01
CA GLY A 148 20.40 19.74 -4.29
C GLY A 148 20.14 18.55 -3.35
N ARG A 149 19.92 18.83 -2.06
CA ARG A 149 19.52 17.78 -1.09
C ARG A 149 18.20 17.12 -1.46
N ALA A 150 17.18 17.92 -1.78
CA ALA A 150 15.88 17.40 -2.18
C ALA A 150 15.98 16.53 -3.44
N LEU A 151 16.74 16.99 -4.46
CA LEU A 151 16.99 16.23 -5.68
C LEU A 151 17.64 14.87 -5.41
N LEU A 152 18.69 14.84 -4.59
CA LEU A 152 19.42 13.60 -4.30
C LEU A 152 18.61 12.64 -3.43
N LYS A 153 17.82 13.15 -2.47
CA LYS A 153 16.86 12.35 -1.72
C LYS A 153 15.76 11.78 -2.63
N TYR A 154 15.30 12.56 -3.61
CA TYR A 154 14.36 12.08 -4.62
C TYR A 154 14.94 10.91 -5.43
N GLN A 155 16.19 11.02 -5.90
CA GLN A 155 16.84 9.92 -6.63
C GLN A 155 17.01 8.68 -5.76
N LEU A 156 17.42 8.83 -4.50
CA LEU A 156 17.53 7.71 -3.55
C LEU A 156 16.16 7.08 -3.24
N CYS A 157 15.14 7.90 -2.95
CA CYS A 157 13.76 7.42 -2.73
C CYS A 157 13.25 6.62 -3.94
N ARG A 158 13.41 7.15 -5.15
CA ARG A 158 12.99 6.52 -6.40
C ARG A 158 13.74 5.21 -6.67
N SER A 159 15.08 5.27 -6.67
CA SER A 159 15.94 4.13 -6.98
C SER A 159 15.74 2.97 -6.01
N LEU A 160 15.59 3.25 -4.71
CA LEU A 160 15.32 2.22 -3.70
C LEU A 160 13.91 1.64 -3.83
N ASN A 161 12.90 2.45 -4.21
CA ASN A 161 11.57 1.95 -4.53
C ASN A 161 11.59 0.99 -5.73
N GLU A 162 12.34 1.32 -6.78
CA GLU A 162 12.52 0.48 -7.96
C GLU A 162 13.20 -0.85 -7.64
N GLN A 163 14.12 -0.83 -6.67
CA GLN A 163 14.76 -2.04 -6.15
C GLN A 163 13.86 -2.86 -5.20
N ALA A 164 12.64 -2.42 -4.93
CA ALA A 164 11.76 -2.96 -3.89
C ALA A 164 12.36 -2.94 -2.46
N LYS A 165 13.33 -2.05 -2.21
CA LYS A 165 13.89 -1.77 -0.88
C LYS A 165 13.07 -0.66 -0.20
N TYR A 166 11.76 -0.88 -0.09
CA TYR A 166 10.78 0.16 0.30
C TYR A 166 11.03 0.76 1.68
N HIS A 167 11.51 -0.04 2.63
CA HIS A 167 11.81 0.40 3.99
C HIS A 167 13.03 1.34 4.02
N GLN A 168 14.07 1.00 3.25
CA GLN A 168 15.24 1.89 3.10
C GLN A 168 14.87 3.17 2.34
N ALA A 169 14.03 3.05 1.32
CA ALA A 169 13.51 4.19 0.57
C ALA A 169 12.76 5.18 1.47
N ASN A 170 11.99 4.68 2.44
CA ASN A 170 11.17 5.51 3.32
C ASN A 170 11.97 6.59 4.06
N TYR A 171 13.19 6.29 4.49
CA TYR A 171 14.06 7.29 5.13
C TYR A 171 14.27 8.52 4.23
N TYR A 172 14.56 8.27 2.95
CA TYR A 172 14.78 9.37 1.98
C TYR A 172 13.47 10.00 1.52
N CYS A 173 12.41 9.22 1.33
CA CYS A 173 11.09 9.71 0.92
C CYS A 173 10.50 10.67 1.98
N SER A 174 10.57 10.31 3.26
CA SER A 174 10.09 11.15 4.37
C SER A 174 10.94 12.40 4.55
N ALA A 175 12.26 12.28 4.44
CA ALA A 175 13.16 13.42 4.52
C ALA A 175 13.02 14.36 3.30
N LEU A 176 12.71 13.82 2.11
CA LEU A 176 12.40 14.59 0.91
C LEU A 176 11.11 15.41 1.10
N GLN A 177 10.08 14.82 1.65
CA GLN A 177 8.82 15.50 1.94
C GLN A 177 9.02 16.72 2.85
N SER A 178 9.85 16.56 3.89
CA SER A 178 10.22 17.66 4.79
C SER A 178 11.03 18.76 4.08
N ASP A 179 12.00 18.40 3.22
CA ASP A 179 12.78 19.39 2.48
C ASP A 179 11.93 20.20 1.49
N LEU A 180 11.02 19.53 0.77
CA LEU A 180 10.10 20.19 -0.19
C LEU A 180 9.20 21.22 0.47
N HIS A 181 8.83 21.01 1.72
CA HIS A 181 8.02 21.96 2.46
C HIS A 181 8.77 23.28 2.73
N ASN A 182 10.08 23.20 2.89
CA ASN A 182 10.94 24.33 3.18
C ASN A 182 11.46 25.08 1.93
N ILE A 183 11.15 24.60 0.72
CA ILE A 183 11.51 25.23 -0.55
C ILE A 183 10.28 25.92 -1.14
N ALA A 184 10.31 27.25 -1.26
CA ALA A 184 9.19 28.05 -1.75
C ALA A 184 8.80 27.71 -3.20
N ASP A 185 9.80 27.57 -4.09
CA ASP A 185 9.64 27.23 -5.52
C ASP A 185 10.60 26.10 -5.91
N PRO A 186 10.26 24.83 -5.59
CA PRO A 186 11.13 23.69 -5.86
C PRO A 186 11.23 23.41 -7.36
N VAL A 187 12.45 23.14 -7.84
CA VAL A 187 12.68 22.69 -9.23
C VAL A 187 12.10 21.32 -9.50
N LEU A 188 12.07 20.45 -8.48
CA LEU A 188 11.40 19.15 -8.57
C LEU A 188 9.90 19.34 -8.76
N PRO A 189 9.29 18.73 -9.78
CA PRO A 189 7.84 18.78 -9.98
C PRO A 189 7.12 18.16 -8.77
N LYS A 190 6.40 18.97 -8.02
CA LYS A 190 5.69 18.51 -6.80
C LYS A 190 4.81 17.30 -7.08
N PHE A 191 4.03 17.34 -8.15
CA PHE A 191 3.12 16.26 -8.53
C PHE A 191 3.84 14.90 -8.65
N GLY A 192 4.88 14.81 -9.49
CA GLY A 192 5.63 13.55 -9.67
C GLY A 192 6.39 13.13 -8.43
N THR A 193 6.93 14.08 -7.68
CA THR A 193 7.69 13.79 -6.45
C THR A 193 6.80 13.22 -5.36
N TYR A 194 5.64 13.83 -5.10
CA TYR A 194 4.69 13.29 -4.13
C TYR A 194 4.08 11.95 -4.56
N ARG A 195 3.93 11.71 -5.87
CA ARG A 195 3.53 10.39 -6.38
C ARG A 195 4.56 9.31 -6.03
N VAL A 196 5.86 9.58 -6.15
CA VAL A 196 6.92 8.64 -5.74
C VAL A 196 6.86 8.35 -4.24
N ILE A 197 6.58 9.36 -3.42
CA ILE A 197 6.41 9.20 -1.97
C ILE A 197 5.16 8.36 -1.66
N ALA A 198 4.03 8.63 -2.33
CA ALA A 198 2.79 7.86 -2.16
C ALA A 198 2.97 6.39 -2.56
N ASN A 199 3.71 6.13 -3.66
CA ASN A 199 4.07 4.77 -4.08
C ASN A 199 4.90 4.05 -3.01
N ASN A 200 5.83 4.75 -2.33
CA ASN A 200 6.58 4.16 -1.22
C ASN A 200 5.66 3.75 -0.07
N HIS A 201 4.74 4.61 0.34
CA HIS A 201 3.73 4.27 1.35
C HIS A 201 2.90 3.06 0.93
N HIS A 202 2.41 3.03 -0.31
CA HIS A 202 1.61 1.92 -0.84
C HIS A 202 2.39 0.59 -0.77
N PHE A 203 3.62 0.57 -1.28
CA PHE A 203 4.43 -0.65 -1.33
C PHE A 203 4.89 -1.14 0.04
N ARG A 204 4.91 -0.28 1.05
CA ARG A 204 5.14 -0.64 2.45
C ARG A 204 3.87 -1.09 3.18
N SER A 205 2.75 -1.14 2.49
CA SER A 205 1.43 -1.41 3.08
C SER A 205 0.96 -0.33 4.08
N ASP A 206 1.53 0.87 4.01
CA ASP A 206 1.05 2.05 4.72
C ASP A 206 -0.08 2.69 3.90
N TYR A 207 -1.18 1.95 3.79
CA TYR A 207 -2.26 2.27 2.85
C TYR A 207 -2.97 3.57 3.16
N GLN A 208 -3.05 3.95 4.44
CA GLN A 208 -3.68 5.21 4.81
C GLN A 208 -2.85 6.41 4.33
N ALA A 209 -1.56 6.42 4.60
CA ALA A 209 -0.67 7.50 4.14
C ALA A 209 -0.59 7.57 2.61
N ALA A 210 -0.58 6.42 1.94
CA ALA A 210 -0.63 6.35 0.48
C ALA A 210 -1.91 6.97 -0.07
N LEU A 211 -3.07 6.59 0.46
CA LEU A 211 -4.37 7.08 0.02
C LEU A 211 -4.50 8.59 0.24
N ASP A 212 -4.13 9.07 1.43
CA ASP A 212 -4.18 10.50 1.76
C ASP A 212 -3.29 11.32 0.81
N THR A 213 -2.10 10.81 0.49
CA THR A 213 -1.19 11.47 -0.45
C THR A 213 -1.73 11.48 -1.87
N TYR A 214 -2.24 10.35 -2.38
CA TYR A 214 -2.84 10.29 -3.72
C TYR A 214 -4.08 11.19 -3.84
N LEU A 215 -4.98 11.17 -2.85
CA LEU A 215 -6.17 12.01 -2.87
C LEU A 215 -5.82 13.51 -2.79
N SER A 216 -4.78 13.87 -2.04
CA SER A 216 -4.28 15.25 -2.01
C SER A 216 -3.77 15.69 -3.38
N LEU A 217 -3.09 14.80 -4.12
CA LEU A 217 -2.62 15.10 -5.49
C LEU A 217 -3.80 15.33 -6.45
N ILE A 218 -4.84 14.52 -6.40
CA ILE A 218 -6.04 14.70 -7.22
C ILE A 218 -6.70 16.05 -6.92
N ASN A 219 -6.79 16.43 -5.65
CA ASN A 219 -7.48 17.65 -5.23
C ASN A 219 -6.68 18.94 -5.51
N VAL A 220 -5.34 18.89 -5.39
CA VAL A 220 -4.46 20.06 -5.51
C VAL A 220 -4.07 20.35 -6.96
N PHE A 221 -4.00 19.32 -7.82
CA PHE A 221 -3.54 19.44 -9.20
C PHE A 221 -4.58 18.97 -10.25
N PRO A 222 -5.85 19.46 -10.19
CA PRO A 222 -6.91 18.95 -11.08
C PRO A 222 -6.78 19.39 -12.53
N GLN A 223 -6.03 20.47 -12.83
CA GLN A 223 -5.92 21.02 -14.19
C GLN A 223 -4.47 20.97 -14.69
N GLY A 224 -4.30 20.53 -15.95
CA GLY A 224 -3.01 20.54 -16.64
C GLY A 224 -2.06 19.39 -16.30
N HIS A 225 -2.42 18.48 -15.38
CA HIS A 225 -1.64 17.30 -15.03
C HIS A 225 -2.36 16.03 -15.47
N ASP A 226 -1.59 15.02 -15.90
CA ASP A 226 -2.12 13.68 -16.15
C ASP A 226 -2.37 12.95 -14.82
N ILE A 227 -3.56 13.15 -14.28
CA ILE A 227 -4.00 12.50 -13.04
C ILE A 227 -4.47 11.06 -13.26
N SER A 228 -4.60 10.59 -14.49
CA SER A 228 -5.07 9.23 -14.80
C SER A 228 -4.21 8.14 -14.15
N GLY A 229 -2.90 8.39 -14.05
CA GLY A 229 -1.99 7.51 -13.34
C GLY A 229 -2.27 7.41 -11.84
N ILE A 230 -2.65 8.51 -11.19
CA ILE A 230 -3.02 8.52 -9.77
C ILE A 230 -4.34 7.75 -9.56
N TYR A 231 -5.34 7.94 -10.44
CA TYR A 231 -6.58 7.17 -10.38
C TYR A 231 -6.31 5.66 -10.49
N ASN A 232 -5.39 5.25 -11.38
CA ASN A 232 -4.97 3.85 -11.48
C ASN A 232 -4.25 3.37 -10.19
N ASP A 233 -3.38 4.18 -9.62
CA ASP A 233 -2.65 3.84 -8.39
C ASP A 233 -3.61 3.71 -7.20
N VAL A 234 -4.57 4.63 -7.04
CA VAL A 234 -5.65 4.55 -6.03
C VAL A 234 -6.52 3.31 -6.25
N GLY A 235 -6.90 3.02 -7.50
CA GLY A 235 -7.67 1.83 -7.82
C GLY A 235 -6.95 0.55 -7.37
N ASN A 236 -5.65 0.42 -7.66
CA ASN A 236 -4.85 -0.71 -7.22
C ASN A 236 -4.74 -0.80 -5.69
N LEU A 237 -4.56 0.33 -5.01
CA LEU A 237 -4.54 0.38 -3.55
C LEU A 237 -5.88 -0.07 -2.93
N LEU A 238 -7.00 0.41 -3.47
CA LEU A 238 -8.33 0.02 -3.01
C LEU A 238 -8.62 -1.48 -3.26
N LYS A 239 -8.08 -2.05 -4.35
CA LYS A 239 -8.13 -3.49 -4.60
C LYS A 239 -7.40 -4.28 -3.50
N GLU A 240 -6.20 -3.86 -3.09
CA GLU A 240 -5.47 -4.50 -1.99
C GLU A 240 -6.21 -4.39 -0.65
N LEU A 241 -6.94 -3.29 -0.43
CA LEU A 241 -7.85 -3.10 0.70
C LEU A 241 -9.17 -3.88 0.57
N LYS A 242 -9.35 -4.65 -0.49
CA LYS A 242 -10.57 -5.41 -0.81
C LYS A 242 -11.82 -4.52 -0.97
N GLN A 243 -11.63 -3.22 -1.27
CA GLN A 243 -12.72 -2.29 -1.59
C GLN A 243 -12.98 -2.32 -3.11
N TYR A 244 -13.43 -3.45 -3.60
CA TYR A 244 -13.46 -3.77 -5.03
C TYR A 244 -14.37 -2.85 -5.85
N GLU A 245 -15.53 -2.44 -5.33
CA GLU A 245 -16.47 -1.54 -6.01
C GLU A 245 -15.81 -0.18 -6.26
N LYS A 246 -15.22 0.40 -5.22
CA LYS A 246 -14.49 1.67 -5.33
C LYS A 246 -13.27 1.55 -6.23
N SER A 247 -12.52 0.44 -6.13
CA SER A 247 -11.41 0.17 -7.01
C SER A 247 -11.84 0.20 -8.48
N ALA A 248 -12.97 -0.46 -8.81
CA ALA A 248 -13.51 -0.46 -10.15
C ALA A 248 -13.91 0.95 -10.64
N GLU A 249 -14.49 1.78 -9.77
CA GLU A 249 -14.83 3.19 -10.08
C GLU A 249 -13.58 3.98 -10.45
N TYR A 250 -12.55 3.95 -9.61
CA TYR A 250 -11.30 4.65 -9.86
C TYR A 250 -10.57 4.16 -11.12
N LEU A 251 -10.53 2.85 -11.36
CA LEU A 251 -9.90 2.28 -12.55
C LEU A 251 -10.68 2.62 -13.83
N LYS A 252 -12.00 2.63 -13.81
CA LYS A 252 -12.83 3.04 -14.94
C LYS A 252 -12.64 4.53 -15.26
N GLU A 253 -12.57 5.37 -14.23
CA GLU A 253 -12.26 6.78 -14.41
C GLU A 253 -10.85 6.98 -14.99
N ALA A 254 -9.85 6.22 -14.51
CA ALA A 254 -8.52 6.21 -15.10
C ALA A 254 -8.54 5.84 -16.60
N LEU A 255 -9.39 4.89 -17.00
CA LEU A 255 -9.54 4.49 -18.40
C LEU A 255 -10.18 5.60 -19.23
N THR A 256 -11.23 6.25 -18.72
CA THR A 256 -11.90 7.39 -19.36
C THR A 256 -10.92 8.55 -19.57
N LEU A 257 -10.13 8.89 -18.55
CA LEU A 257 -9.10 9.92 -18.65
C LEU A 257 -7.99 9.57 -19.66
N ARG A 258 -7.81 8.29 -19.99
CA ARG A 258 -6.82 7.79 -20.96
C ARG A 258 -7.40 7.50 -22.36
N GLU A 259 -8.60 7.93 -22.66
CA GLU A 259 -9.25 7.64 -23.97
C GLU A 259 -8.38 8.08 -25.16
N SER A 260 -7.77 9.27 -25.07
CA SER A 260 -6.83 9.81 -26.07
C SER A 260 -5.36 9.50 -25.81
N ALA A 261 -5.05 8.72 -24.76
CA ALA A 261 -3.68 8.40 -24.40
C ALA A 261 -3.07 7.28 -25.27
N SER A 262 -1.76 7.04 -25.11
CA SER A 262 -1.06 5.96 -25.81
C SER A 262 -1.60 4.57 -25.46
N ASP A 263 -1.43 3.62 -26.37
CA ASP A 263 -1.84 2.22 -26.17
C ASP A 263 -1.21 1.61 -24.92
N LEU A 264 0.03 1.97 -24.59
CA LEU A 264 0.70 1.53 -23.38
C LEU A 264 -0.03 1.98 -22.10
N MET A 265 -0.47 3.25 -22.06
CA MET A 265 -1.19 3.78 -20.90
C MET A 265 -2.58 3.15 -20.74
N LYS A 266 -3.29 2.90 -21.84
CA LYS A 266 -4.57 2.19 -21.83
C LYS A 266 -4.37 0.74 -21.37
N ALA A 267 -3.37 0.05 -21.92
CA ALA A 267 -3.04 -1.32 -21.56
C ALA A 267 -2.76 -1.47 -20.06
N GLN A 268 -2.09 -0.50 -19.45
CA GLN A 268 -1.82 -0.49 -18.00
C GLN A 268 -3.11 -0.50 -17.19
N VAL A 269 -4.10 0.32 -17.55
CA VAL A 269 -5.38 0.36 -16.82
C VAL A 269 -6.20 -0.91 -17.08
N HIS A 270 -6.21 -1.41 -18.33
CA HIS A 270 -6.83 -2.69 -18.63
C HIS A 270 -6.22 -3.83 -17.82
N HIS A 271 -4.89 -3.85 -17.64
CA HIS A 271 -4.22 -4.82 -16.78
C HIS A 271 -4.68 -4.68 -15.31
N SER A 272 -4.78 -3.46 -14.77
CA SER A 272 -5.25 -3.22 -13.40
C SER A 272 -6.72 -3.66 -13.20
N LEU A 273 -7.60 -3.39 -14.18
CA LEU A 273 -8.99 -3.87 -14.17
C LEU A 273 -9.06 -5.40 -14.24
N ALA A 274 -8.24 -6.02 -15.09
CA ALA A 274 -8.17 -7.46 -15.19
C ALA A 274 -7.75 -8.11 -13.86
N ASP A 275 -6.72 -7.56 -13.21
CA ASP A 275 -6.24 -8.03 -11.91
C ASP A 275 -7.28 -7.82 -10.80
N LEU A 276 -8.05 -6.72 -10.85
CA LEU A 276 -9.20 -6.51 -9.96
C LEU A 276 -10.26 -7.60 -10.14
N TYR A 277 -10.69 -7.88 -11.39
CA TYR A 277 -11.70 -8.89 -11.66
C TYR A 277 -11.21 -10.31 -11.33
N LEU A 278 -9.91 -10.58 -11.53
CA LEU A 278 -9.29 -11.83 -11.10
C LEU A 278 -9.41 -12.04 -9.58
N ASN A 279 -9.17 -10.99 -8.79
CA ASN A 279 -9.33 -11.03 -7.34
C ASN A 279 -10.79 -11.17 -6.88
N GLN A 280 -11.75 -10.83 -7.74
CA GLN A 280 -13.19 -11.04 -7.51
C GLN A 280 -13.70 -12.39 -8.03
N GLU A 281 -12.81 -13.26 -8.54
CA GLU A 281 -13.16 -14.52 -9.19
C GLU A 281 -14.05 -14.36 -10.44
N GLN A 282 -14.05 -13.15 -11.04
CA GLN A 282 -14.77 -12.84 -12.27
C GLN A 282 -13.84 -13.07 -13.48
N SER A 283 -13.43 -14.32 -13.66
CA SER A 283 -12.36 -14.70 -14.60
C SER A 283 -12.65 -14.33 -16.05
N ASP A 284 -13.90 -14.39 -16.50
CA ASP A 284 -14.27 -13.99 -17.89
C ASP A 284 -13.99 -12.51 -18.17
N LEU A 285 -14.32 -11.65 -17.20
CA LEU A 285 -14.02 -10.20 -17.31
C LEU A 285 -12.51 -9.97 -17.23
N ALA A 286 -11.81 -10.69 -16.34
CA ALA A 286 -10.36 -10.60 -16.23
C ALA A 286 -9.67 -10.99 -17.55
N ILE A 287 -10.08 -12.11 -18.16
CA ILE A 287 -9.55 -12.59 -19.44
C ILE A 287 -9.75 -11.53 -20.53
N ASN A 288 -10.96 -10.96 -20.66
CA ASN A 288 -11.26 -9.94 -21.66
C ASN A 288 -10.33 -8.73 -21.50
N HIS A 289 -10.19 -8.20 -20.30
CA HIS A 289 -9.33 -7.05 -20.05
C HIS A 289 -7.84 -7.38 -20.25
N PHE A 290 -7.35 -8.55 -19.83
CA PHE A 290 -5.97 -8.98 -20.12
C PHE A 290 -5.71 -9.13 -21.63
N GLN A 291 -6.65 -9.70 -22.39
CA GLN A 291 -6.53 -9.83 -23.84
C GLN A 291 -6.50 -8.45 -24.52
N THR A 292 -7.35 -7.51 -24.09
CA THR A 292 -7.33 -6.13 -24.57
C THR A 292 -5.98 -5.47 -24.28
N ALA A 293 -5.47 -5.59 -23.05
CA ALA A 293 -4.17 -5.06 -22.68
C ALA A 293 -3.06 -5.65 -23.56
N ARG A 294 -3.08 -6.97 -23.78
CA ARG A 294 -2.09 -7.67 -24.61
C ARG A 294 -2.12 -7.19 -26.07
N THR A 295 -3.30 -6.97 -26.62
CA THR A 295 -3.46 -6.47 -27.99
C THR A 295 -2.86 -5.07 -28.14
N LEU A 296 -3.15 -4.17 -27.21
CA LEU A 296 -2.59 -2.81 -27.15
C LEU A 296 -1.06 -2.83 -27.02
N LEU A 297 -0.51 -3.74 -26.20
CA LEU A 297 0.94 -3.86 -25.99
C LEU A 297 1.66 -4.49 -27.19
N SER A 298 0.99 -5.36 -27.94
CA SER A 298 1.58 -6.01 -29.13
C SER A 298 1.85 -5.00 -30.25
N SER A 299 1.03 -3.94 -30.37
CA SER A 299 1.24 -2.86 -31.35
C SER A 299 2.54 -2.09 -31.11
N SER A 300 2.98 -2.00 -29.85
CA SER A 300 4.19 -1.29 -29.42
C SER A 300 5.39 -2.19 -29.14
N SER A 301 5.27 -3.51 -29.36
CA SER A 301 6.30 -4.52 -29.05
C SER A 301 6.81 -4.46 -27.61
N HIS A 302 5.93 -4.17 -26.64
CA HIS A 302 6.28 -3.94 -25.24
C HIS A 302 6.40 -5.26 -24.46
N SER A 303 7.55 -5.93 -24.60
CA SER A 303 7.82 -7.31 -24.11
C SER A 303 7.51 -7.49 -22.62
N TYR A 304 7.86 -6.52 -21.78
CA TYR A 304 7.57 -6.57 -20.33
C TYR A 304 6.07 -6.62 -20.03
N GLY A 305 5.28 -5.72 -20.64
CA GLY A 305 3.83 -5.71 -20.44
C GLY A 305 3.15 -6.96 -21.01
N ILE A 306 3.65 -7.49 -22.13
CA ILE A 306 3.17 -8.76 -22.72
C ILE A 306 3.44 -9.92 -21.77
N ALA A 307 4.60 -9.96 -21.11
CA ALA A 307 4.93 -10.99 -20.12
C ALA A 307 4.00 -10.92 -18.91
N LEU A 308 3.72 -9.72 -18.38
CA LEU A 308 2.79 -9.52 -17.26
C LEU A 308 1.34 -9.88 -17.62
N THR A 309 0.88 -9.49 -18.80
CA THR A 309 -0.49 -9.85 -19.24
C THR A 309 -0.62 -11.35 -19.51
N SER A 310 0.45 -12.00 -19.99
CA SER A 310 0.50 -13.46 -20.11
C SER A 310 0.42 -14.14 -18.74
N LEU A 311 1.14 -13.63 -17.74
CA LEU A 311 1.03 -14.12 -16.37
C LEU A 311 -0.41 -14.00 -15.84
N GLY A 312 -1.06 -12.84 -16.03
CA GLY A 312 -2.45 -12.62 -15.62
C GLY A 312 -3.44 -13.54 -16.32
N LEU A 313 -3.29 -13.72 -17.65
CA LEU A 313 -4.09 -14.68 -18.41
C LEU A 313 -3.91 -16.11 -17.90
N GLY A 314 -2.67 -16.52 -17.64
CA GLY A 314 -2.40 -17.83 -17.07
C GLY A 314 -3.12 -18.06 -15.74
N LYS A 315 -3.08 -17.10 -14.83
CA LYS A 315 -3.82 -17.17 -13.55
C LYS A 315 -5.35 -17.23 -13.78
N ALA A 316 -5.87 -16.41 -14.69
CA ALA A 316 -7.31 -16.39 -14.98
C ALA A 316 -7.80 -17.72 -15.58
N TYR A 317 -7.03 -18.30 -16.50
CA TYR A 317 -7.34 -19.63 -17.05
C TYR A 317 -7.21 -20.75 -16.02
N THR A 318 -6.30 -20.63 -15.05
CA THR A 318 -6.22 -21.56 -13.91
C THR A 318 -7.50 -21.54 -13.10
N GLN A 319 -8.05 -20.34 -12.79
CA GLN A 319 -9.30 -20.23 -12.03
C GLN A 319 -10.50 -20.88 -12.72
N ILE A 320 -10.59 -20.79 -14.06
CA ILE A 320 -11.66 -21.48 -14.82
C ILE A 320 -11.31 -22.93 -15.19
N ARG A 321 -10.17 -23.43 -14.70
CA ARG A 321 -9.67 -24.79 -14.89
C ARG A 321 -9.36 -25.17 -16.35
N ASP A 322 -9.10 -24.18 -17.21
CA ASP A 322 -8.54 -24.42 -18.54
C ASP A 322 -7.00 -24.48 -18.45
N TYR A 323 -6.52 -25.62 -17.97
CA TYR A 323 -5.11 -25.79 -17.65
C TYR A 323 -4.20 -25.83 -18.89
N ASP A 324 -4.73 -26.15 -20.06
CA ASP A 324 -3.94 -26.12 -21.31
C ASP A 324 -3.62 -24.68 -21.72
N LEU A 325 -4.62 -23.81 -21.74
CA LEU A 325 -4.40 -22.38 -21.98
C LEU A 325 -3.58 -21.74 -20.86
N ALA A 326 -3.88 -22.06 -19.60
CA ALA A 326 -3.13 -21.55 -18.44
C ALA A 326 -1.63 -21.86 -18.59
N ARG A 327 -1.29 -23.11 -18.84
CA ARG A 327 0.10 -23.55 -19.06
C ARG A 327 0.76 -22.79 -20.20
N GLY A 328 0.07 -22.66 -21.34
CA GLY A 328 0.60 -21.93 -22.49
C GLY A 328 1.00 -20.51 -22.15
N TYR A 329 0.11 -19.77 -21.47
CA TYR A 329 0.35 -18.38 -21.08
C TYR A 329 1.42 -18.26 -19.99
N LEU A 330 1.43 -19.13 -18.98
CA LEU A 330 2.41 -19.11 -17.89
C LEU A 330 3.82 -19.42 -18.40
N VAL A 331 3.97 -20.41 -19.28
CA VAL A 331 5.26 -20.73 -19.91
C VAL A 331 5.75 -19.59 -20.79
N ASN A 332 4.86 -18.94 -21.55
CA ASN A 332 5.22 -17.76 -22.32
C ASN A 332 5.71 -16.62 -21.43
N SER A 333 5.06 -16.39 -20.29
CA SER A 333 5.50 -15.39 -19.31
C SER A 333 6.87 -15.75 -18.71
N LEU A 334 7.09 -17.01 -18.40
CA LEU A 334 8.36 -17.50 -17.87
C LEU A 334 9.48 -17.37 -18.90
N SER A 335 9.26 -17.74 -20.17
CA SER A 335 10.23 -17.56 -21.26
C SER A 335 10.61 -16.09 -21.42
N ALA A 336 9.59 -15.21 -21.51
CA ALA A 336 9.80 -13.78 -21.62
C ALA A 336 10.57 -13.20 -20.42
N SER A 337 10.34 -13.73 -19.21
CA SER A 337 11.08 -13.30 -18.01
C SER A 337 12.57 -13.60 -18.09
N ASN A 338 12.93 -14.73 -18.70
CA ASN A 338 14.33 -15.12 -18.92
C ASN A 338 15.00 -14.21 -19.96
N GLU A 339 14.32 -13.93 -21.07
CA GLU A 339 14.80 -13.01 -22.11
C GLU A 339 14.99 -11.59 -21.57
N LEU A 340 14.06 -11.14 -20.71
CA LEU A 340 14.10 -9.84 -20.07
C LEU A 340 15.04 -9.78 -18.85
N SER A 341 15.59 -10.90 -18.42
CA SER A 341 16.35 -11.03 -17.16
C SER A 341 15.58 -10.44 -15.98
N ASN A 342 14.24 -10.68 -15.92
CA ASN A 342 13.37 -10.11 -14.90
C ASN A 342 12.95 -11.16 -13.87
N ASP A 343 13.65 -11.13 -12.74
CA ASP A 343 13.43 -12.09 -11.64
C ASP A 343 12.04 -11.99 -11.02
N VAL A 344 11.44 -10.78 -10.98
CA VAL A 344 10.09 -10.58 -10.40
C VAL A 344 9.04 -11.32 -11.22
N ILE A 345 9.06 -11.18 -12.54
CA ILE A 345 8.14 -11.91 -13.42
C ILE A 345 8.40 -13.41 -13.30
N ARG A 346 9.68 -13.81 -13.26
CA ARG A 346 10.10 -15.22 -13.15
C ARG A 346 9.56 -15.86 -11.88
N ILE A 347 9.73 -15.23 -10.73
CA ILE A 347 9.20 -15.70 -9.45
C ILE A 347 7.68 -15.84 -9.51
N ASN A 348 6.97 -14.78 -9.95
CA ASN A 348 5.52 -14.80 -10.04
C ASN A 348 5.00 -15.86 -11.04
N ALA A 349 5.74 -16.13 -12.13
CA ALA A 349 5.39 -17.17 -13.07
C ALA A 349 5.57 -18.56 -12.44
N TYR A 350 6.65 -18.80 -11.71
CA TYR A 350 6.84 -20.05 -10.97
C TYR A 350 5.74 -20.29 -9.93
N LEU A 351 5.39 -19.26 -9.13
CA LEU A 351 4.30 -19.35 -8.17
C LEU A 351 2.97 -19.68 -8.86
N ALA A 352 2.64 -18.99 -9.95
CA ALA A 352 1.40 -19.23 -10.67
C ALA A 352 1.36 -20.62 -11.37
N ILE A 353 2.50 -21.13 -11.83
CA ILE A 353 2.60 -22.51 -12.35
C ILE A 353 2.43 -23.52 -11.22
N SER A 354 3.00 -23.24 -10.06
CA SER A 354 2.80 -24.07 -8.86
C SER A 354 1.33 -24.12 -8.46
N ASP A 355 0.64 -22.98 -8.38
CA ASP A 355 -0.80 -22.90 -8.10
C ASP A 355 -1.62 -23.72 -9.11
N MET A 356 -1.29 -23.59 -10.40
CA MET A 356 -1.96 -24.37 -11.47
C MET A 356 -1.81 -25.89 -11.27
N PHE A 357 -0.62 -26.35 -10.88
CA PHE A 357 -0.39 -27.78 -10.63
C PHE A 357 -1.06 -28.24 -9.32
N GLU A 358 -1.13 -27.38 -8.32
CA GLU A 358 -1.83 -27.68 -7.06
C GLU A 358 -3.33 -27.87 -7.31
N GLU A 359 -3.96 -27.00 -8.10
CA GLU A 359 -5.36 -27.15 -8.53
C GLU A 359 -5.62 -28.46 -9.30
N GLN A 360 -4.63 -28.93 -10.06
CA GLN A 360 -4.66 -30.22 -10.73
C GLN A 360 -4.35 -31.40 -9.81
N LYS A 361 -4.02 -31.16 -8.54
CA LYS A 361 -3.55 -32.16 -7.56
C LYS A 361 -2.23 -32.86 -7.98
N LEU A 362 -1.44 -32.20 -8.81
CA LEU A 362 -0.10 -32.63 -9.23
C LEU A 362 0.95 -32.02 -8.28
N THR A 363 0.96 -32.51 -7.07
CA THR A 363 1.63 -31.88 -5.94
C THR A 363 3.16 -31.90 -6.06
N THR A 364 3.72 -32.93 -6.71
CA THR A 364 5.17 -33.01 -6.94
C THR A 364 5.66 -31.88 -7.85
N GLU A 365 4.91 -31.63 -8.92
CA GLU A 365 5.18 -30.56 -9.87
C GLU A 365 4.98 -29.18 -9.19
N ALA A 366 3.91 -29.06 -8.41
CA ALA A 366 3.64 -27.84 -7.64
C ALA A 366 4.81 -27.51 -6.70
N LEU A 367 5.29 -28.49 -5.91
CA LEU A 367 6.44 -28.33 -5.03
C LEU A 367 7.71 -27.90 -5.77
N ASN A 368 7.98 -28.52 -6.93
CA ASN A 368 9.17 -28.18 -7.71
C ASN A 368 9.15 -26.70 -8.14
N TYR A 369 8.02 -26.21 -8.64
CA TYR A 369 7.92 -24.80 -9.06
C TYR A 369 7.91 -23.83 -7.88
N ALA A 370 7.26 -24.16 -6.78
CA ALA A 370 7.33 -23.36 -5.56
C ALA A 370 8.76 -23.26 -5.00
N GLN A 371 9.53 -24.35 -5.09
CA GLN A 371 10.94 -24.37 -4.68
C GLN A 371 11.81 -23.50 -5.61
N GLN A 372 11.58 -23.53 -6.93
CA GLN A 372 12.27 -22.66 -7.88
C GLN A 372 11.94 -21.16 -7.61
N ALA A 373 10.68 -20.86 -7.25
CA ALA A 373 10.30 -19.52 -6.87
C ALA A 373 11.06 -19.05 -5.62
N LEU A 374 11.19 -19.92 -4.61
CA LEU A 374 11.93 -19.63 -3.39
C LEU A 374 13.42 -19.39 -3.70
N GLU A 375 14.05 -20.28 -4.47
CA GLU A 375 15.46 -20.16 -4.83
C GLU A 375 15.77 -18.82 -5.52
N VAL A 376 14.99 -18.45 -6.52
CA VAL A 376 15.18 -17.16 -7.22
C VAL A 376 14.91 -16.00 -6.29
N SER A 377 13.88 -16.07 -5.43
CA SER A 377 13.55 -14.98 -4.51
C SER A 377 14.63 -14.76 -3.45
N GLU A 378 15.30 -15.82 -2.98
CA GLU A 378 16.45 -15.75 -2.06
C GLU A 378 17.69 -15.15 -2.73
N GLN A 379 17.97 -15.52 -3.98
CA GLN A 379 19.09 -14.96 -4.76
C GLN A 379 18.97 -13.45 -4.92
N VAL A 380 17.75 -12.93 -5.13
CA VAL A 380 17.50 -11.49 -5.27
C VAL A 380 17.19 -10.79 -3.94
N THR A 381 17.21 -11.53 -2.82
CA THR A 381 17.02 -11.01 -1.44
C THR A 381 15.77 -10.14 -1.27
N ARG A 382 14.65 -10.51 -1.90
CA ARG A 382 13.39 -9.75 -1.86
C ARG A 382 12.41 -10.37 -0.86
N HIS A 383 12.38 -9.88 0.35
CA HIS A 383 11.58 -10.42 1.47
C HIS A 383 10.11 -10.71 1.11
N LYS A 384 9.45 -9.83 0.33
CA LYS A 384 8.06 -10.04 -0.12
C LYS A 384 7.90 -11.37 -0.88
N TYR A 385 8.78 -11.63 -1.84
CA TYR A 385 8.69 -12.83 -2.69
C TYR A 385 9.19 -14.09 -1.97
N ILE A 386 10.19 -13.94 -1.09
CA ILE A 386 10.61 -15.04 -0.20
C ILE A 386 9.42 -15.45 0.68
N ALA A 387 8.73 -14.49 1.29
CA ALA A 387 7.55 -14.77 2.12
C ALA A 387 6.43 -15.46 1.32
N GLN A 388 6.12 -14.99 0.11
CA GLN A 388 5.10 -15.62 -0.74
C GLN A 388 5.47 -17.07 -1.10
N SER A 389 6.72 -17.32 -1.49
CA SER A 389 7.19 -18.67 -1.84
C SER A 389 7.18 -19.62 -0.64
N LEU A 390 7.59 -19.12 0.54
CA LEU A 390 7.55 -19.89 1.79
C LEU A 390 6.13 -20.26 2.23
N LEU A 391 5.20 -19.32 2.09
CA LEU A 391 3.80 -19.55 2.43
C LEU A 391 3.20 -20.62 1.50
N GLN A 392 3.43 -20.52 0.19
CA GLN A 392 2.95 -21.51 -0.77
C GLN A 392 3.55 -22.90 -0.52
N LEU A 393 4.85 -23.01 -0.23
CA LEU A 393 5.47 -24.28 0.16
C LEU A 393 4.83 -24.85 1.44
N SER A 394 4.53 -24.00 2.42
CA SER A 394 3.84 -24.42 3.63
C SER A 394 2.44 -24.99 3.32
N ASP A 395 1.67 -24.31 2.48
CA ASP A 395 0.31 -24.72 2.12
C ASP A 395 0.30 -26.05 1.35
N ILE A 396 1.24 -26.22 0.41
CA ILE A 396 1.41 -27.48 -0.35
C ILE A 396 1.78 -28.64 0.59
N HIS A 397 2.76 -28.45 1.50
CA HIS A 397 3.12 -29.48 2.47
C HIS A 397 1.98 -29.81 3.44
N GLN A 398 1.19 -28.80 3.82
CA GLN A 398 -0.01 -29.00 4.64
C GLN A 398 -1.05 -29.85 3.90
N SER A 399 -1.26 -29.63 2.60
CA SER A 399 -2.19 -30.40 1.77
C SER A 399 -1.74 -31.85 1.60
N LEU A 400 -0.43 -32.11 1.65
CA LEU A 400 0.18 -33.44 1.66
C LEU A 400 0.09 -34.17 3.01
N GLY A 401 -0.31 -33.46 4.09
CA GLY A 401 -0.26 -33.99 5.45
C GLY A 401 1.14 -34.02 6.06
N ASP A 402 2.14 -33.44 5.39
CA ASP A 402 3.50 -33.27 5.92
C ASP A 402 3.56 -32.01 6.79
N TYR A 403 2.94 -32.11 7.94
CA TYR A 403 2.83 -30.99 8.88
C TYR A 403 4.18 -30.54 9.43
N GLN A 404 5.21 -31.39 9.42
CA GLN A 404 6.55 -31.02 9.87
C GLN A 404 7.19 -30.03 8.88
N GLN A 405 7.16 -30.31 7.59
CA GLN A 405 7.69 -29.40 6.57
C GLN A 405 6.81 -28.15 6.43
N ALA A 406 5.48 -28.32 6.47
CA ALA A 406 4.57 -27.18 6.45
C ALA A 406 4.90 -26.19 7.57
N PHE A 407 5.11 -26.70 8.80
CA PHE A 407 5.49 -25.90 9.94
C PHE A 407 6.87 -25.24 9.76
N TYR A 408 7.85 -25.95 9.24
CA TYR A 408 9.19 -25.40 8.97
C TYR A 408 9.11 -24.19 8.02
N PHE A 409 8.38 -24.32 6.90
CA PHE A 409 8.23 -23.23 5.95
C PHE A 409 7.41 -22.07 6.53
N TYR A 410 6.37 -22.36 7.30
CA TYR A 410 5.59 -21.34 7.99
C TYR A 410 6.39 -20.57 9.04
N GLN A 411 7.25 -21.24 9.79
CA GLN A 411 8.14 -20.58 10.75
C GLN A 411 9.11 -19.62 10.04
N ARG A 412 9.70 -20.06 8.93
CA ARG A 412 10.55 -19.19 8.10
C ARG A 412 9.77 -17.99 7.55
N TYR A 413 8.57 -18.22 7.05
CA TYR A 413 7.66 -17.14 6.61
C TYR A 413 7.43 -16.12 7.73
N SER A 414 7.08 -16.59 8.92
CA SER A 414 6.85 -15.74 10.08
C SER A 414 8.10 -14.95 10.47
N SER A 415 9.28 -15.56 10.43
CA SER A 415 10.57 -14.90 10.70
C SER A 415 10.85 -13.77 9.72
N ILE A 416 10.64 -13.99 8.42
CA ILE A 416 10.80 -12.96 7.36
C ILE A 416 9.81 -11.81 7.56
N GLN A 417 8.58 -12.09 7.95
CA GLN A 417 7.57 -11.07 8.23
C GLN A 417 7.94 -10.23 9.47
N MET A 418 8.50 -10.86 10.50
CA MET A 418 8.99 -10.16 11.69
C MET A 418 10.19 -9.28 11.37
N GLU A 419 11.17 -9.79 10.62
CA GLU A 419 12.35 -9.04 10.22
C GLU A 419 11.96 -7.78 9.41
N ALA A 420 11.03 -7.91 8.48
CA ALA A 420 10.50 -6.77 7.74
C ALA A 420 9.85 -5.73 8.67
N ARG A 421 9.09 -6.18 9.68
CA ARG A 421 8.47 -5.30 10.70
C ARG A 421 9.48 -4.64 11.62
N ASP A 422 10.51 -5.37 12.04
CA ASP A 422 11.55 -4.81 12.92
C ASP A 422 12.37 -3.73 12.20
N ILE A 423 12.63 -3.91 10.92
CA ILE A 423 13.24 -2.88 10.07
C ILE A 423 12.32 -1.66 9.98
N ASP A 424 11.01 -1.84 9.77
CA ASP A 424 10.02 -0.77 9.75
C ASP A 424 9.98 0.00 11.08
N ASN A 425 9.89 -0.70 12.18
CA ASN A 425 9.81 -0.10 13.50
C ASN A 425 11.08 0.71 13.84
N ARG A 426 12.26 0.18 13.53
CA ARG A 426 13.52 0.88 13.76
C ARG A 426 13.66 2.15 12.92
N LEU A 427 13.34 2.07 11.63
CA LEU A 427 13.40 3.22 10.73
C LEU A 427 12.29 4.24 11.00
N ALA A 428 11.11 3.78 11.43
CA ALA A 428 10.04 4.67 11.87
C ALA A 428 10.40 5.43 13.14
N LEU A 429 11.10 4.81 14.09
CA LEU A 429 11.61 5.48 15.30
C LEU A 429 12.67 6.53 14.96
N GLU A 430 13.56 6.25 14.01
CA GLU A 430 14.56 7.22 13.54
C GLU A 430 13.91 8.41 12.79
N ALA A 431 12.85 8.16 12.02
CA ALA A 431 12.11 9.20 11.30
C ALA A 431 11.19 10.03 12.21
N LEU A 432 10.60 9.41 13.25
CA LEU A 432 9.71 10.08 14.21
C LEU A 432 10.42 11.13 15.09
N GLY A 433 11.71 11.02 15.28
CA GLY A 433 12.48 12.03 16.02
C GLY A 433 12.50 13.42 15.38
N LEU A 434 12.02 13.57 14.15
CA LEU A 434 12.17 14.80 13.36
C LEU A 434 10.87 15.45 12.83
N THR A 435 9.71 14.79 12.85
CA THR A 435 8.57 15.28 12.01
C THR A 435 7.17 15.37 12.62
N HIS A 436 6.89 14.80 13.78
CA HIS A 436 5.50 14.61 14.25
C HIS A 436 4.73 15.89 14.63
N ALA A 437 5.36 16.91 15.17
CA ALA A 437 4.66 18.07 15.73
C ALA A 437 4.14 19.09 14.70
N LYS A 438 4.71 19.09 13.49
CA LYS A 438 4.38 20.13 12.48
C LYS A 438 3.27 19.72 11.51
N TYR A 439 3.11 18.44 11.28
CA TYR A 439 2.22 17.92 10.23
C TYR A 439 0.73 17.97 10.59
N GLU A 440 0.39 17.67 11.85
CA GLU A 440 -1.00 17.70 12.31
C GLU A 440 -1.61 19.11 12.24
N GLN A 441 -0.82 20.12 12.59
CA GLN A 441 -1.31 21.50 12.65
C GLN A 441 -1.56 22.11 11.26
N GLU A 442 -0.78 21.72 10.25
CA GLU A 442 -0.91 22.26 8.88
C GLU A 442 -2.01 21.55 8.07
N LEU A 443 -2.17 20.23 8.26
CA LEU A 443 -3.25 19.46 7.62
C LEU A 443 -4.62 19.95 8.12
N GLU A 444 -4.75 20.17 9.43
CA GLU A 444 -5.97 20.67 10.05
C GLU A 444 -6.31 22.10 9.59
N SER A 445 -5.30 22.95 9.48
CA SER A 445 -5.50 24.34 9.02
C SER A 445 -5.84 24.45 7.54
N SER A 446 -5.25 23.57 6.68
CA SER A 446 -5.54 23.57 5.24
C SER A 446 -6.91 22.96 4.95
N PHE A 447 -7.29 21.90 5.68
CA PHE A 447 -8.62 21.30 5.58
C PHE A 447 -9.72 22.28 5.99
N LEU A 448 -9.53 23.01 7.12
CA LEU A 448 -10.48 24.03 7.61
C LEU A 448 -10.59 25.23 6.66
N THR A 449 -9.49 25.67 6.05
CA THR A 449 -9.51 26.77 5.08
C THR A 449 -10.16 26.38 3.75
N HIS A 450 -10.04 25.12 3.33
CA HIS A 450 -10.70 24.64 2.10
C HIS A 450 -12.20 24.44 2.32
N GLN A 451 -12.59 23.89 3.46
CA GLN A 451 -13.99 23.79 3.87
C GLN A 451 -14.67 25.17 3.97
N ALA A 452 -13.98 26.14 4.56
CA ALA A 452 -14.50 27.51 4.68
C ALA A 452 -14.66 28.23 3.33
N LYS A 453 -13.85 27.88 2.31
CA LYS A 453 -14.02 28.41 0.94
C LYS A 453 -15.19 27.76 0.21
N LEU A 454 -15.38 26.45 0.36
CA LEU A 454 -16.52 25.74 -0.22
C LEU A 454 -17.84 26.19 0.40
N ASP A 455 -17.85 26.41 1.70
CA ASP A 455 -19.03 26.90 2.42
C ASP A 455 -19.44 28.32 1.97
N ARG A 456 -18.49 29.22 1.72
CA ARG A 456 -18.79 30.57 1.20
C ARG A 456 -19.42 30.58 -0.19
N VAL A 457 -18.93 29.74 -1.09
CA VAL A 457 -19.47 29.64 -2.46
C VAL A 457 -20.87 29.02 -2.48
N GLN A 458 -21.17 28.10 -1.56
CA GLN A 458 -22.51 27.55 -1.40
C GLN A 458 -23.51 28.52 -0.77
N ILE A 459 -23.06 29.33 0.17
CA ILE A 459 -23.92 30.31 0.87
C ILE A 459 -24.42 31.40 -0.08
N GLU A 460 -23.58 31.92 -0.97
CA GLU A 460 -23.98 32.98 -1.91
C GLU A 460 -25.03 32.53 -2.97
N LYS A 461 -25.04 31.23 -3.32
CA LYS A 461 -26.03 30.66 -4.27
C LYS A 461 -27.39 30.38 -3.64
N MET A 462 -27.47 30.23 -2.34
CA MET A 462 -28.68 29.76 -1.64
C MET A 462 -29.59 30.84 -1.05
N GLU A 463 -29.19 32.10 -1.01
CA GLU A 463 -30.00 33.14 -0.38
C GLU A 463 -31.32 33.45 -1.11
N HIS A 464 -31.42 33.20 -2.41
CA HIS A 464 -32.62 33.53 -3.20
C HIS A 464 -33.68 32.42 -3.25
N GLN A 465 -33.34 31.17 -2.92
CA GLN A 465 -34.32 30.06 -2.89
C GLN A 465 -34.83 29.69 -1.50
N ARG A 466 -34.39 30.42 -0.46
CA ARG A 466 -34.51 30.02 0.93
C ARG A 466 -35.92 30.14 1.53
N TRP A 467 -36.78 30.99 0.98
CA TRP A 467 -38.06 31.30 1.64
C TRP A 467 -39.14 30.23 1.40
N MET A 468 -39.24 29.63 0.25
CA MET A 468 -40.24 28.59 -0.03
C MET A 468 -39.83 27.21 0.55
N TYR A 469 -38.50 26.92 0.68
CA TYR A 469 -38.05 25.67 1.21
C TYR A 469 -38.09 25.55 2.74
N ASN A 470 -38.07 26.68 3.45
CA ASN A 470 -38.02 26.68 4.92
C ASN A 470 -39.20 25.99 5.61
N ILE A 471 -40.43 26.12 5.07
CA ILE A 471 -41.61 25.48 5.66
C ILE A 471 -41.61 23.96 5.37
N VAL A 472 -41.25 23.55 4.17
CA VAL A 472 -41.13 22.10 3.79
C VAL A 472 -39.95 21.45 4.50
N VAL A 473 -38.83 22.17 4.64
CA VAL A 473 -37.64 21.71 5.36
C VAL A 473 -37.91 21.54 6.85
N ILE A 474 -38.67 22.44 7.49
CA ILE A 474 -39.04 22.28 8.90
C ILE A 474 -39.91 21.06 9.13
N LEU A 475 -40.88 20.78 8.25
CA LEU A 475 -41.72 19.57 8.34
C LEU A 475 -40.92 18.28 8.06
N LEU A 476 -40.00 18.32 7.08
CA LEU A 476 -39.12 17.20 6.78
C LEU A 476 -38.07 16.99 7.89
N LEU A 477 -37.57 18.05 8.51
CA LEU A 477 -36.64 17.99 9.65
C LEU A 477 -37.30 17.42 10.90
N CYS A 478 -38.58 17.74 11.15
CA CYS A 478 -39.33 17.12 12.24
C CYS A 478 -39.54 15.62 12.01
N ALA A 479 -39.89 15.23 10.80
CA ALA A 479 -40.01 13.81 10.42
C ALA A 479 -38.66 13.07 10.42
N ALA A 480 -37.60 13.72 9.91
CA ALA A 480 -36.25 13.17 9.92
C ALA A 480 -35.64 13.11 11.33
N SER A 481 -35.93 14.09 12.18
CA SER A 481 -35.51 14.09 13.59
C SER A 481 -36.14 12.92 14.35
N PHE A 482 -37.40 12.65 14.10
CA PHE A 482 -38.10 11.49 14.68
C PHE A 482 -37.48 10.15 14.16
N THR A 483 -37.23 10.03 12.87
CA THR A 483 -36.59 8.83 12.29
C THR A 483 -35.13 8.66 12.74
N VAL A 484 -34.38 9.74 12.92
CA VAL A 484 -32.99 9.71 13.43
C VAL A 484 -32.99 9.29 14.92
N LEU A 485 -33.93 9.78 15.73
CA LEU A 485 -34.06 9.37 17.13
C LEU A 485 -34.42 7.88 17.25
N VAL A 486 -35.34 7.40 16.43
CA VAL A 486 -35.71 5.99 16.39
C VAL A 486 -34.54 5.11 15.89
N ASN A 487 -33.85 5.52 14.81
CA ASN A 487 -32.70 4.78 14.29
C ASN A 487 -31.48 4.86 15.22
N LYS A 488 -31.26 5.95 15.94
CA LYS A 488 -30.17 6.06 16.92
C LYS A 488 -30.38 5.15 18.11
N THR A 489 -31.62 5.00 18.56
CA THR A 489 -31.98 4.05 19.62
C THR A 489 -31.88 2.58 19.17
N ILE A 490 -32.22 2.29 17.92
CA ILE A 490 -32.09 0.94 17.35
C ILE A 490 -30.60 0.58 17.13
N ARG A 491 -29.80 1.48 16.58
CA ARG A 491 -28.34 1.26 16.38
C ARG A 491 -27.57 1.16 17.68
N ALA A 492 -27.91 1.95 18.69
CA ALA A 492 -27.28 1.87 20.00
C ALA A 492 -27.56 0.54 20.71
N LYS A 493 -28.73 -0.06 20.48
CA LYS A 493 -29.10 -1.39 21.02
C LYS A 493 -28.41 -2.53 20.23
N ALA A 494 -28.08 -2.30 18.94
CA ALA A 494 -27.48 -3.32 18.09
C ALA A 494 -25.94 -3.39 18.20
N SER A 495 -25.30 -2.39 18.81
CA SER A 495 -23.84 -2.34 18.95
C SER A 495 -23.30 -3.14 20.14
N ILE A 496 -24.18 -3.54 21.04
CA ILE A 496 -23.87 -4.30 22.25
C ILE A 496 -24.64 -5.61 22.21
N ASP A 497 -23.96 -6.70 22.43
CA ASP A 497 -24.59 -8.02 22.55
C ASP A 497 -25.57 -8.01 23.74
N ALA A 498 -26.81 -8.35 23.46
CA ALA A 498 -27.90 -8.21 24.43
C ALA A 498 -27.70 -9.07 25.68
N MET A 499 -27.07 -10.22 25.54
CA MET A 499 -26.87 -11.21 26.60
C MET A 499 -25.60 -10.91 27.38
N THR A 500 -24.46 -10.81 26.74
CA THR A 500 -23.16 -10.65 27.39
C THR A 500 -22.81 -9.20 27.71
N LYS A 501 -23.52 -8.25 27.14
CA LYS A 501 -23.23 -6.80 27.20
C LYS A 501 -21.84 -6.43 26.64
N ALA A 502 -21.17 -7.33 25.96
CA ALA A 502 -19.95 -7.09 25.21
C ALA A 502 -20.26 -6.32 23.91
N TYR A 503 -19.27 -5.70 23.32
CA TYR A 503 -19.45 -5.16 21.95
C TYR A 503 -19.73 -6.32 20.97
N GLY A 504 -20.68 -6.14 20.08
CA GLY A 504 -20.88 -7.09 18.99
C GLY A 504 -19.71 -7.07 18.00
N ARG A 505 -19.55 -8.13 17.20
CA ARG A 505 -18.46 -8.36 16.25
C ARG A 505 -18.10 -7.09 15.44
N THR A 506 -19.09 -6.50 14.80
CA THR A 506 -18.88 -5.30 13.96
C THR A 506 -18.38 -4.10 14.76
N GLU A 507 -18.87 -3.93 15.98
CA GLU A 507 -18.53 -2.80 16.83
C GLU A 507 -17.13 -2.93 17.43
N ILE A 508 -16.76 -4.11 17.91
CA ILE A 508 -15.43 -4.33 18.49
C ILE A 508 -14.36 -4.16 17.44
N ILE A 509 -14.53 -4.77 16.25
CA ILE A 509 -13.57 -4.65 15.15
C ILE A 509 -13.43 -3.19 14.70
N ARG A 510 -14.55 -2.46 14.58
CA ARG A 510 -14.55 -1.05 14.22
C ARG A 510 -13.79 -0.19 15.23
N ARG A 511 -13.91 -0.52 16.51
CA ARG A 511 -13.22 0.17 17.60
C ARG A 511 -11.74 -0.12 17.59
N ILE A 512 -11.36 -1.38 17.43
CA ILE A 512 -9.96 -1.81 17.36
C ILE A 512 -9.23 -1.16 16.18
N LYS A 513 -9.82 -1.19 14.98
CA LYS A 513 -9.23 -0.56 13.76
C LYS A 513 -9.02 0.96 13.88
N ARG A 514 -9.62 1.61 14.87
CA ARG A 514 -9.45 3.05 15.15
C ARG A 514 -8.38 3.34 16.18
N VAL A 515 -7.83 2.31 16.80
CA VAL A 515 -6.79 2.46 17.81
C VAL A 515 -5.50 2.88 17.14
N ARG A 516 -4.96 4.00 17.60
CA ARG A 516 -3.70 4.55 17.11
C ARG A 516 -2.54 3.83 17.78
N ARG A 517 -1.36 3.96 17.19
CA ARG A 517 -0.11 3.46 17.75
C ARG A 517 0.11 3.94 19.18
N CYS A 518 0.70 3.11 20.05
CA CYS A 518 1.06 3.46 21.43
C CYS A 518 1.93 4.72 21.49
N LYS A 519 1.64 5.57 22.46
CA LYS A 519 2.45 6.76 22.74
C LYS A 519 3.58 6.36 23.69
N GLY A 520 4.76 6.09 23.13
CA GLY A 520 5.96 5.75 23.89
C GLY A 520 6.61 4.45 23.41
N THR A 521 7.90 4.26 23.70
CA THR A 521 8.71 3.13 23.23
C THR A 521 8.54 1.86 24.07
N ASP A 522 7.85 1.94 25.21
CA ASP A 522 7.78 0.88 26.23
C ASP A 522 6.35 0.39 26.51
N LYS A 523 5.47 0.52 25.51
CA LYS A 523 4.08 0.09 25.64
C LYS A 523 3.58 -0.58 24.37
N GLN A 524 2.67 -1.54 24.53
CA GLN A 524 2.07 -2.31 23.46
C GLN A 524 0.57 -2.42 23.63
N HIS A 525 -0.15 -2.54 22.53
CA HIS A 525 -1.52 -3.02 22.50
C HIS A 525 -1.49 -4.54 22.46
N VAL A 526 -2.32 -5.18 23.27
CA VAL A 526 -2.44 -6.63 23.26
C VAL A 526 -3.81 -7.01 22.75
N LEU A 527 -3.84 -7.77 21.67
CA LEU A 527 -5.06 -8.41 21.19
C LEU A 527 -5.11 -9.83 21.77
N VAL A 528 -6.23 -10.16 22.40
CA VAL A 528 -6.45 -11.49 22.96
C VAL A 528 -7.72 -12.05 22.32
N LEU A 529 -7.59 -13.15 21.60
CA LEU A 529 -8.69 -13.94 21.10
C LEU A 529 -8.88 -15.14 22.00
N LEU A 530 -10.08 -15.38 22.42
CA LEU A 530 -10.40 -16.54 23.26
C LEU A 530 -11.66 -17.22 22.81
N ASP A 531 -11.74 -18.51 23.10
CA ASP A 531 -12.87 -19.37 22.78
C ASP A 531 -13.10 -20.35 23.95
N LEU A 532 -14.35 -20.57 24.28
CA LEU A 532 -14.74 -21.42 25.39
C LEU A 532 -14.56 -22.91 25.07
N ASP A 533 -13.81 -23.58 25.90
CA ASP A 533 -13.51 -24.98 25.70
C ASP A 533 -14.76 -25.84 25.91
N LYS A 534 -15.01 -26.74 24.96
CA LYS A 534 -16.12 -27.71 24.99
C LYS A 534 -17.49 -27.05 25.24
N PHE A 535 -17.68 -25.80 24.80
CA PHE A 535 -18.95 -25.09 25.01
C PHE A 535 -20.15 -25.83 24.42
N LYS A 536 -19.95 -26.50 23.28
CA LYS A 536 -20.97 -27.37 22.71
C LYS A 536 -21.38 -28.49 23.67
N THR A 537 -20.43 -29.12 24.37
CA THR A 537 -20.70 -30.15 25.36
C THR A 537 -21.53 -29.60 26.53
N ILE A 538 -21.24 -28.37 26.98
CA ILE A 538 -22.05 -27.70 28.01
C ILE A 538 -23.47 -27.52 27.55
N ASN A 539 -23.69 -27.12 26.31
CA ASN A 539 -25.02 -26.98 25.72
C ASN A 539 -25.71 -28.32 25.56
N ASP A 540 -25.00 -29.34 25.09
CA ASP A 540 -25.55 -30.68 24.83
C ASP A 540 -25.93 -31.40 26.16
N GLU A 541 -25.14 -31.24 27.21
CA GLU A 541 -25.36 -31.93 28.51
C GLU A 541 -26.28 -31.14 29.47
N HIS A 542 -26.24 -29.80 29.42
CA HIS A 542 -26.90 -28.94 30.40
C HIS A 542 -27.93 -27.97 29.79
N GLY A 543 -28.12 -28.02 28.48
CA GLY A 543 -29.05 -27.18 27.72
C GLY A 543 -28.54 -25.79 27.41
N HIS A 544 -29.05 -25.19 26.35
CA HIS A 544 -28.70 -23.85 25.90
C HIS A 544 -28.83 -22.75 26.97
N PRO A 545 -29.83 -22.76 27.89
CA PRO A 545 -29.87 -21.77 28.95
C PRO A 545 -28.68 -21.82 29.90
N THR A 546 -28.07 -23.00 30.08
CA THR A 546 -26.82 -23.11 30.87
C THR A 546 -25.64 -22.58 30.12
N GLY A 547 -25.53 -22.81 28.80
CA GLY A 547 -24.53 -22.18 27.96
C GLY A 547 -24.63 -20.66 27.95
N ASP A 548 -25.84 -20.13 27.85
CA ASP A 548 -26.06 -18.68 27.95
C ASP A 548 -25.56 -18.10 29.28
N ARG A 549 -25.83 -18.80 30.40
CA ARG A 549 -25.28 -18.43 31.73
C ARG A 549 -23.75 -18.49 31.76
N ALA A 550 -23.15 -19.50 31.13
CA ALA A 550 -21.71 -19.58 31.01
C ALA A 550 -21.13 -18.37 30.28
N LEU A 551 -21.71 -17.99 29.13
CA LEU A 551 -21.31 -16.82 28.38
C LEU A 551 -21.44 -15.51 29.20
N VAL A 552 -22.55 -15.35 29.90
CA VAL A 552 -22.77 -14.19 30.78
C VAL A 552 -21.76 -14.18 31.93
N HIS A 553 -21.54 -15.34 32.59
CA HIS A 553 -20.61 -15.48 33.68
C HIS A 553 -19.19 -15.08 33.28
N ILE A 554 -18.69 -15.64 32.17
CA ILE A 554 -17.35 -15.33 31.67
C ILE A 554 -17.23 -13.86 31.28
N SER A 555 -18.23 -13.32 30.61
CA SER A 555 -18.24 -11.91 30.27
C SER A 555 -18.18 -11.00 31.51
N GLN A 556 -18.78 -11.42 32.59
CA GLN A 556 -18.69 -10.69 33.88
C GLN A 556 -17.31 -10.83 34.51
N GLN A 557 -16.68 -12.01 34.46
CA GLN A 557 -15.32 -12.19 35.02
C GLN A 557 -14.31 -11.38 34.22
N ILE A 558 -14.33 -11.46 32.89
CA ILE A 558 -13.45 -10.66 32.03
C ILE A 558 -13.57 -9.18 32.37
N ARG A 559 -14.78 -8.62 32.44
CA ARG A 559 -15.00 -7.19 32.71
C ARG A 559 -14.46 -6.70 34.03
N LYS A 560 -14.42 -7.55 35.06
CA LYS A 560 -13.85 -7.18 36.37
C LYS A 560 -12.34 -6.89 36.29
N HIS A 561 -11.67 -7.48 35.30
CA HIS A 561 -10.23 -7.38 35.12
C HIS A 561 -9.83 -6.42 34.00
N LEU A 562 -10.81 -5.80 33.32
CA LEU A 562 -10.55 -4.81 32.27
C LEU A 562 -10.57 -3.39 32.82
N MET A 563 -9.66 -2.57 32.29
CA MET A 563 -9.62 -1.14 32.53
C MET A 563 -10.67 -0.41 31.64
N SER A 564 -10.94 0.85 31.96
CA SER A 564 -12.02 1.62 31.31
C SER A 564 -11.82 1.87 29.82
N ASP A 565 -10.60 1.84 29.35
CA ASP A 565 -10.17 2.10 27.96
C ASP A 565 -9.88 0.82 27.17
N GLU A 566 -9.95 -0.34 27.82
CA GLU A 566 -9.79 -1.64 27.19
C GLU A 566 -11.10 -2.08 26.52
N LEU A 567 -11.00 -2.81 25.43
CA LEU A 567 -12.15 -3.21 24.64
C LEU A 567 -12.46 -4.68 24.80
N PHE A 568 -13.74 -4.98 24.91
CA PHE A 568 -14.23 -6.35 25.03
C PHE A 568 -15.42 -6.56 24.11
N GLY A 569 -15.35 -7.54 23.23
CA GLY A 569 -16.38 -7.88 22.29
C GLY A 569 -16.59 -9.36 22.12
N ARG A 570 -17.80 -9.73 21.70
CA ARG A 570 -18.16 -11.08 21.31
C ARG A 570 -18.19 -11.17 19.80
N LEU A 571 -17.39 -12.07 19.23
CA LEU A 571 -17.29 -12.24 17.77
C LEU A 571 -18.39 -13.14 17.21
N GLY A 572 -18.84 -14.11 17.99
CA GLY A 572 -19.91 -15.03 17.63
C GLY A 572 -19.89 -16.27 18.52
N GLY A 573 -21.00 -16.96 18.69
CA GLY A 573 -21.03 -18.21 19.46
C GLY A 573 -20.34 -18.09 20.83
N GLU A 574 -19.22 -18.75 20.96
CA GLU A 574 -18.38 -18.86 22.15
C GLU A 574 -17.07 -18.06 22.08
N GLU A 575 -16.87 -17.27 20.99
CA GLU A 575 -15.65 -16.53 20.74
C GLU A 575 -15.74 -15.08 21.23
N PHE A 576 -14.69 -14.64 21.92
CA PHE A 576 -14.56 -13.28 22.40
C PHE A 576 -13.20 -12.68 22.01
N LEU A 577 -13.20 -11.39 21.87
CA LEU A 577 -12.02 -10.58 21.55
C LEU A 577 -11.84 -9.50 22.61
N ILE A 578 -10.63 -9.42 23.14
CA ILE A 578 -10.22 -8.40 24.11
C ILE A 578 -9.08 -7.61 23.50
N MET A 579 -9.06 -6.33 23.74
CA MET A 579 -7.92 -5.47 23.45
C MET A 579 -7.52 -4.74 24.72
N LEU A 580 -6.31 -5.04 25.20
CA LEU A 580 -5.67 -4.33 26.29
C LEU A 580 -4.85 -3.19 25.70
N THR A 581 -4.90 -2.04 26.33
CA THR A 581 -4.25 -0.83 25.85
C THR A 581 -3.01 -0.52 26.67
N ASP A 582 -1.99 0.02 26.02
CA ASP A 582 -0.82 0.63 26.66
C ASP A 582 -0.14 -0.25 27.74
N THR A 583 -0.10 -1.57 27.52
CA THR A 583 0.51 -2.56 28.42
C THR A 583 2.03 -2.58 28.21
N LYS A 584 2.82 -2.66 29.30
CA LYS A 584 4.27 -2.83 29.17
C LYS A 584 4.61 -4.26 28.72
N PRO A 585 5.64 -4.45 27.89
CA PRO A 585 6.03 -5.78 27.42
C PRO A 585 6.25 -6.80 28.55
N SER A 586 6.78 -6.36 29.68
CA SER A 586 7.00 -7.21 30.87
C SER A 586 5.71 -7.64 31.57
N GLU A 587 4.61 -6.92 31.37
CA GLU A 587 3.32 -7.14 32.03
C GLU A 587 2.32 -7.88 31.11
N VAL A 588 2.62 -8.00 29.80
CA VAL A 588 1.69 -8.59 28.82
C VAL A 588 1.26 -9.99 29.21
N ARG A 589 2.22 -10.86 29.48
CA ARG A 589 1.95 -12.26 29.81
C ARG A 589 1.15 -12.37 31.13
N GLU A 590 1.52 -11.65 32.12
CA GLU A 590 0.84 -11.63 33.45
C GLU A 590 -0.63 -11.17 33.28
N ARG A 591 -0.87 -10.11 32.50
CA ARG A 591 -2.23 -9.61 32.22
C ARG A 591 -3.09 -10.63 31.50
N VAL A 592 -2.53 -11.37 30.55
CA VAL A 592 -3.28 -12.41 29.82
C VAL A 592 -3.51 -13.62 30.71
N GLU A 593 -2.53 -14.04 31.53
CA GLU A 593 -2.66 -15.10 32.51
C GLU A 593 -3.72 -14.75 33.58
N GLU A 594 -3.78 -13.50 34.03
CA GLU A 594 -4.82 -13.01 34.93
C GLU A 594 -6.23 -13.19 34.35
N LEU A 595 -6.43 -12.80 33.09
CA LEU A 595 -7.73 -12.97 32.40
C LEU A 595 -8.08 -14.46 32.21
N HIS A 596 -7.12 -15.28 31.85
CA HIS A 596 -7.30 -16.72 31.71
C HIS A 596 -7.65 -17.38 33.07
N TYR A 597 -6.91 -17.01 34.11
CA TYR A 597 -7.16 -17.50 35.49
C TYR A 597 -8.51 -17.07 36.01
N ALA A 598 -8.95 -15.83 35.70
CA ALA A 598 -10.26 -15.31 36.10
C ALA A 598 -11.43 -16.14 35.53
N ILE A 599 -11.23 -16.79 34.40
CA ILE A 599 -12.21 -17.71 33.82
C ILE A 599 -12.09 -19.09 34.44
N SER A 600 -10.87 -19.66 34.41
CA SER A 600 -10.64 -21.06 34.78
C SER A 600 -10.83 -21.33 36.28
N SER A 601 -10.65 -20.32 37.15
CA SER A 601 -10.75 -20.45 38.62
C SER A 601 -12.17 -20.24 39.15
N THR A 602 -13.11 -19.78 38.34
CA THR A 602 -14.45 -19.43 38.81
C THR A 602 -15.50 -20.46 38.42
N VAL A 603 -16.45 -20.65 39.32
CA VAL A 603 -17.56 -21.57 39.15
C VAL A 603 -18.86 -20.79 39.00
N PHE A 604 -19.71 -21.22 38.08
CA PHE A 604 -21.05 -20.71 37.96
C PHE A 604 -22.10 -21.83 38.16
N LEU A 605 -23.32 -21.45 38.38
CA LEU A 605 -24.40 -22.41 38.59
C LEU A 605 -25.17 -22.67 37.29
N SER A 606 -25.27 -23.93 36.89
CA SER A 606 -26.16 -24.36 35.81
C SER A 606 -27.62 -23.99 36.10
N GLU A 607 -28.49 -24.17 35.14
CA GLU A 607 -29.93 -23.98 35.35
C GLU A 607 -30.48 -24.89 36.45
N SER A 608 -29.97 -26.10 36.57
CA SER A 608 -30.27 -27.07 37.61
C SER A 608 -29.54 -26.82 38.95
N LYS A 609 -28.90 -25.63 39.12
CA LYS A 609 -28.13 -25.22 40.30
C LYS A 609 -26.91 -26.10 40.59
N LYS A 610 -26.43 -26.89 39.64
CA LYS A 610 -25.17 -27.62 39.78
C LYS A 610 -23.97 -26.68 39.51
N PRO A 611 -22.92 -26.72 40.32
CA PRO A 611 -21.73 -25.95 40.07
C PRO A 611 -20.99 -26.50 38.83
N LEU A 612 -20.66 -25.61 37.91
CA LEU A 612 -19.92 -25.91 36.67
C LEU A 612 -18.71 -24.98 36.57
N ASN A 613 -17.63 -25.53 36.08
CA ASN A 613 -16.45 -24.76 35.70
C ASN A 613 -16.35 -24.74 34.19
N VAL A 614 -15.94 -23.62 33.63
CA VAL A 614 -15.67 -23.44 32.20
C VAL A 614 -14.24 -22.98 32.03
N THR A 615 -13.56 -23.59 31.10
CA THR A 615 -12.24 -23.15 30.68
C THR A 615 -12.31 -22.50 29.30
N ALA A 616 -11.31 -21.78 28.95
CA ALA A 616 -11.17 -21.17 27.63
C ALA A 616 -9.73 -21.28 27.12
N SER A 617 -9.61 -21.48 25.83
CA SER A 617 -8.33 -21.41 25.15
C SER A 617 -8.08 -19.97 24.70
N PHE A 618 -6.87 -19.50 24.89
CA PHE A 618 -6.47 -18.12 24.63
C PHE A 618 -5.35 -18.08 23.61
N ALA A 619 -5.44 -17.13 22.70
CA ALA A 619 -4.32 -16.69 21.88
C ALA A 619 -4.15 -15.19 22.03
N TYR A 620 -2.92 -14.73 22.16
CA TYR A 620 -2.65 -13.30 22.19
C TYR A 620 -1.47 -12.91 21.32
N LEU A 621 -1.47 -11.65 20.92
CA LEU A 621 -0.33 -11.00 20.29
C LEU A 621 -0.21 -9.58 20.85
N ALA A 622 1.03 -9.09 20.94
CA ALA A 622 1.33 -7.75 21.39
C ALA A 622 2.02 -6.96 20.31
N THR A 623 1.58 -5.72 20.06
CA THR A 623 2.15 -4.85 19.04
C THR A 623 2.14 -3.38 19.49
N SER A 624 3.18 -2.65 19.14
CA SER A 624 3.24 -1.21 19.34
C SER A 624 2.63 -0.41 18.18
N ASN A 625 2.27 -1.08 17.07
CA ASN A 625 1.73 -0.46 15.87
C ASN A 625 0.24 -0.09 16.01
N ALA A 626 -0.26 0.73 15.10
CA ALA A 626 -1.70 0.92 14.94
C ALA A 626 -2.36 -0.41 14.54
N LEU A 627 -3.60 -0.59 14.98
CA LEU A 627 -4.34 -1.82 14.73
C LEU A 627 -5.25 -1.71 13.49
N SER A 628 -4.84 -0.88 12.50
CA SER A 628 -5.57 -0.73 11.22
C SER A 628 -5.66 -2.04 10.43
N ASP A 629 -4.59 -2.83 10.49
CA ASP A 629 -4.43 -4.10 9.78
C ASP A 629 -4.95 -5.29 10.61
N PHE A 630 -6.05 -5.04 11.32
CA PHE A 630 -6.66 -5.99 12.24
C PHE A 630 -6.95 -7.36 11.60
N ASP A 631 -7.29 -7.40 10.31
CA ASP A 631 -7.67 -8.65 9.65
C ASP A 631 -6.48 -9.62 9.54
N ASP A 632 -5.27 -9.09 9.28
CA ASP A 632 -4.03 -9.88 9.26
C ASP A 632 -3.66 -10.35 10.68
N LEU A 633 -3.75 -9.45 11.66
CA LEU A 633 -3.50 -9.78 13.07
C LEU A 633 -4.50 -10.81 13.60
N TYR A 634 -5.75 -10.71 13.16
CA TYR A 634 -6.79 -11.67 13.52
C TYR A 634 -6.50 -13.06 12.96
N SER A 635 -6.00 -13.14 11.72
CA SER A 635 -5.62 -14.43 11.12
C SER A 635 -4.52 -15.14 11.90
N VAL A 636 -3.53 -14.39 12.39
CA VAL A 636 -2.46 -14.92 13.23
C VAL A 636 -2.99 -15.40 14.59
N LEU A 637 -3.88 -14.62 15.20
CA LEU A 637 -4.54 -14.98 16.46
C LEU A 637 -5.42 -16.24 16.32
N ASP A 638 -6.14 -16.35 15.23
CA ASP A 638 -7.03 -17.48 14.96
C ASP A 638 -6.22 -18.79 14.83
N GLN A 639 -5.09 -18.75 14.13
CA GLN A 639 -4.17 -19.89 14.05
C GLN A 639 -3.59 -20.29 15.41
N ALA A 640 -3.16 -19.30 16.20
CA ALA A 640 -2.65 -19.55 17.54
C ALA A 640 -3.75 -20.10 18.49
N LEU A 641 -4.99 -19.61 18.34
CA LEU A 641 -6.13 -20.13 19.10
C LEU A 641 -6.46 -21.58 18.70
N TYR A 642 -6.36 -21.90 17.41
CA TYR A 642 -6.51 -23.27 16.96
C TYR A 642 -5.46 -24.21 17.60
N GLN A 643 -4.22 -23.75 17.71
CA GLN A 643 -3.17 -24.49 18.41
C GLN A 643 -3.46 -24.64 19.91
N ALA A 644 -3.91 -23.58 20.58
CA ALA A 644 -4.30 -23.67 21.99
C ALA A 644 -5.36 -24.78 22.18
N LYS A 645 -6.33 -24.87 21.25
CA LYS A 645 -7.32 -25.93 21.27
C LYS A 645 -6.74 -27.32 20.98
N SER A 646 -5.73 -27.41 20.12
CA SER A 646 -5.05 -28.67 19.76
C SER A 646 -4.10 -29.15 20.88
N ASN A 647 -3.45 -28.25 21.60
CA ASN A 647 -2.51 -28.52 22.70
C ASN A 647 -3.21 -28.95 24.01
N GLY A 648 -4.47 -29.31 23.95
CA GLY A 648 -5.20 -29.84 25.12
C GLY A 648 -6.20 -28.86 25.72
N ARG A 649 -6.36 -27.69 25.15
CA ARG A 649 -7.25 -26.60 25.63
C ARG A 649 -6.81 -26.00 26.96
N ASN A 650 -7.59 -25.04 27.47
CA ASN A 650 -7.33 -24.35 28.75
C ASN A 650 -5.88 -23.86 28.87
N CYS A 651 -5.36 -23.30 27.80
CA CYS A 651 -4.00 -22.80 27.73
C CYS A 651 -3.93 -21.48 26.96
N ILE A 652 -2.79 -20.84 27.05
CA ILE A 652 -2.52 -19.55 26.44
C ILE A 652 -1.39 -19.75 25.42
N ILE A 653 -1.57 -19.27 24.21
CA ILE A 653 -0.54 -19.25 23.16
C ILE A 653 -0.18 -17.80 22.83
N ASP A 654 1.12 -17.52 22.87
CA ASP A 654 1.68 -16.27 22.32
C ASP A 654 1.89 -16.43 20.81
N ALA A 655 1.09 -15.73 20.02
CA ALA A 655 1.08 -15.87 18.57
C ALA A 655 2.41 -15.49 17.87
N TYR A 656 3.33 -14.83 18.59
CA TYR A 656 4.61 -14.41 18.02
C TYR A 656 5.84 -15.09 18.62
N ASN A 657 5.79 -15.58 19.86
CA ASN A 657 6.97 -15.97 20.61
C ASN A 657 6.98 -17.42 21.10
N GLU A 658 5.87 -18.15 21.02
CA GLU A 658 5.90 -19.57 21.41
C GLU A 658 6.25 -20.44 20.20
N PRO A 659 7.27 -21.35 20.35
CA PRO A 659 7.55 -22.33 19.31
C PRO A 659 6.30 -23.20 19.14
N ILE A 660 5.92 -23.34 17.90
CA ILE A 660 4.83 -24.23 17.49
C ILE A 660 5.46 -25.63 17.51
N ASP A 661 5.29 -26.38 18.59
CA ASP A 661 5.66 -27.81 18.69
C ASP A 661 4.69 -28.69 17.87
#